data_dc750789882b3fea9bd411bae277cecc
#
_entry.id   dc750789882b3fea9bd411bae277cecc
#
_cell.length_a   1.000
_cell.length_b   1.000
_cell.length_c   1.000
_cell.angle_alpha   90.00
_cell.angle_beta   90.00
_cell.angle_gamma   90.00
#
_symmetry.space_group_name_H-M   'P 1'
#
loop_
_entity.id
_entity.type
_entity.pdbx_description
1 polymer ?
#
loop_
_entity_poly.entity_id
_entity_poly.type
_entity_poly.pdbx_seq_one_letter_code
_entity_poly.pdbx_strand_id
1 'polypeptide(L)'
;VYDMERPGGEPEEILLENLEKEYYRLQFLVDSGNEHLKREMEVSIAAGEIVGLLYDAFAKQYADPTSERAMKSLNVLCVRLVFCLYAEDAGIFGGRGMFHDYLAEFDARKMRRAITDLFKILDTKLEDRDPYLKDDFPELAAFPYVNGGLFANEDIEIPPFTDEIRDLLLTKASSDFDWSEISPTIFGAVFESTLNPETRRSGGMHYTSIENIHKVIDPLFLDELKAEFEEIRNIAVKRTRERKLQDFQKKLSTLTFLDPACGSGNFLTETYLSLRRLENEILQELQGGQMVLGYDNMNPIQVSISQFYGIEINDFAVTVAKTALWIAESQMMKETESIVLMHLDFLPLKTNAFIHEGNALQVDWESVIPKYQLSYIMGNPPFVARAGRTKAKDSSSKGMLDDTQKTDRLNVFGEDLGNVDYVACWFKKAAVFTKNTAIRCAFVATDSICQGQQIYPIWKNILQDDIYINFAYKFFKWNSEAGKTATVYVIIVGFSHIEDREALLFSGDRVIKVPHISPYLTAAEDILVSSRNKPLCQVPVFKMGNQPIDNGNYLFTKSEMDNFVEKEPNSQKYFRQWLDGAGFLNNTFKYCLWLGGCSPAELKAMPECLKLVKAVKEYREKSNRKSTKKLADTPTRFQTENMPSGNYIAAPEVSSGNRRYIPMGFLDENTFCSNKLRLMSGATLFHFGVLQSNVHMAWTRTVCGYYGPSYQYSINIVYNNFPWPTPTDAQKAKIEQTAQAILDARALYPDSSLAELYDEVLMPPELIRAHQANDRAVMAAYGFTKGTPEFSSESACVASLMRMYQELTK
;
A
#
# COMPACT_ATOMS: atom_id res chain seq x y z
N VAL A 1 -24.13 -16.73 29.14
CA VAL A 1 -23.45 -17.17 27.91
C VAL A 1 -22.28 -18.04 28.33
N TYR A 2 -22.11 -19.20 27.69
CA TYR A 2 -20.96 -20.08 27.89
C TYR A 2 -20.01 -19.94 26.69
N ASP A 3 -18.74 -19.77 26.96
CA ASP A 3 -17.71 -19.91 25.94
C ASP A 3 -17.48 -21.40 25.66
N MET A 4 -17.91 -21.86 24.51
CA MET A 4 -17.82 -23.30 24.13
C MET A 4 -16.37 -23.68 23.76
N GLU A 5 -15.49 -22.74 23.57
CA GLU A 5 -14.05 -22.95 23.33
C GLU A 5 -13.29 -23.20 24.66
N ARG A 6 -13.92 -22.86 25.81
CA ARG A 6 -13.39 -23.12 27.14
C ARG A 6 -14.33 -24.05 27.94
N PRO A 7 -14.36 -25.34 27.61
CA PRO A 7 -15.20 -26.29 28.34
C PRO A 7 -14.83 -26.32 29.84
N GLY A 8 -15.75 -25.92 30.72
CA GLY A 8 -15.54 -25.84 32.17
C GLY A 8 -15.26 -24.43 32.72
N GLY A 9 -15.22 -23.41 31.89
CA GLY A 9 -15.19 -22.01 32.33
C GLY A 9 -16.50 -21.59 33.00
N GLU A 10 -16.45 -20.60 33.89
CA GLU A 10 -17.66 -20.02 34.48
C GLU A 10 -18.46 -19.24 33.41
N PRO A 11 -19.81 -19.35 33.44
CA PRO A 11 -20.62 -18.60 32.47
C PRO A 11 -20.54 -17.09 32.70
N GLU A 12 -20.50 -16.34 31.63
CA GLU A 12 -20.72 -14.90 31.71
C GLU A 12 -22.22 -14.59 31.83
N GLU A 13 -22.61 -13.94 32.92
CA GLU A 13 -23.98 -13.54 33.18
C GLU A 13 -24.19 -12.06 32.82
N ILE A 14 -25.22 -11.79 32.03
CA ILE A 14 -25.70 -10.44 31.75
C ILE A 14 -27.10 -10.32 32.34
N LEU A 15 -27.24 -9.48 33.36
CA LEU A 15 -28.55 -9.19 33.94
C LEU A 15 -29.39 -8.38 32.95
N LEU A 16 -30.67 -8.72 32.81
CA LEU A 16 -31.57 -8.05 31.87
C LEU A 16 -31.67 -6.52 32.13
N GLU A 17 -31.57 -6.10 33.38
CA GLU A 17 -31.56 -4.69 33.82
C GLU A 17 -30.28 -3.94 33.40
N ASN A 18 -29.18 -4.64 33.09
CA ASN A 18 -27.93 -4.08 32.65
C ASN A 18 -27.72 -4.21 31.12
N LEU A 19 -28.61 -4.84 30.41
CA LEU A 19 -28.48 -5.12 28.99
C LEU A 19 -28.23 -3.85 28.16
N GLU A 20 -28.85 -2.73 28.51
CA GLU A 20 -28.65 -1.43 27.86
C GLU A 20 -27.22 -0.91 27.97
N LYS A 21 -26.51 -1.29 29.05
CA LYS A 21 -25.12 -0.87 29.31
C LYS A 21 -24.09 -1.91 28.89
N GLU A 22 -24.50 -3.18 28.86
CA GLU A 22 -23.62 -4.34 28.63
C GLU A 22 -23.91 -5.04 27.29
N TYR A 23 -24.72 -4.45 26.41
CA TYR A 23 -25.07 -5.03 25.09
C TYR A 23 -23.83 -5.34 24.24
N TYR A 24 -22.73 -4.62 24.42
CA TYR A 24 -21.47 -4.85 23.72
C TYR A 24 -20.93 -6.26 23.95
N ARG A 25 -21.25 -6.90 25.09
CA ARG A 25 -20.89 -8.28 25.41
C ARG A 25 -21.68 -9.32 24.61
N LEU A 26 -22.74 -8.89 23.91
CA LEU A 26 -23.53 -9.69 22.96
C LEU A 26 -23.22 -9.36 21.51
N GLN A 27 -22.22 -8.52 21.26
CA GLN A 27 -21.86 -8.09 19.91
C GLN A 27 -21.43 -9.27 19.02
N PHE A 28 -20.93 -10.36 19.60
CA PHE A 28 -20.64 -11.62 18.91
C PHE A 28 -21.85 -12.24 18.19
N LEU A 29 -23.08 -11.95 18.63
CA LEU A 29 -24.31 -12.42 17.95
C LEU A 29 -24.53 -11.71 16.60
N VAL A 30 -23.92 -10.54 16.40
CA VAL A 30 -24.06 -9.72 15.20
C VAL A 30 -22.79 -9.76 14.37
N ASP A 31 -21.62 -9.90 15.01
CA ASP A 31 -20.27 -9.81 14.43
C ASP A 31 -19.48 -11.14 14.61
N SER A 32 -20.10 -12.26 14.35
CA SER A 32 -19.50 -13.60 14.58
C SER A 32 -18.19 -13.88 13.81
N GLY A 33 -17.77 -13.00 12.90
CA GLY A 33 -16.51 -13.13 12.15
C GLY A 33 -15.32 -12.34 12.71
N ASN A 34 -15.56 -11.33 13.56
CA ASN A 34 -14.50 -10.38 13.95
C ASN A 34 -13.92 -10.61 15.37
N GLU A 35 -14.60 -11.32 16.25
CA GLU A 35 -14.08 -11.56 17.61
C GLU A 35 -12.92 -12.53 17.64
N HIS A 36 -12.99 -13.59 16.84
CA HIS A 36 -11.89 -14.56 16.72
C HIS A 36 -10.63 -13.87 16.18
N LEU A 37 -10.78 -13.06 15.15
CA LEU A 37 -9.66 -12.27 14.58
C LEU A 37 -9.08 -11.27 15.59
N LYS A 38 -9.92 -10.63 16.41
CA LYS A 38 -9.44 -9.71 17.47
C LYS A 38 -8.66 -10.44 18.55
N ARG A 39 -9.12 -11.62 18.95
CA ARG A 39 -8.44 -12.45 19.94
C ARG A 39 -7.10 -12.97 19.41
N GLU A 40 -7.08 -13.51 18.18
CA GLU A 40 -5.83 -13.92 17.52
C GLU A 40 -4.83 -12.75 17.44
N MET A 41 -5.33 -11.55 17.18
CA MET A 41 -4.51 -10.35 17.12
C MET A 41 -3.96 -9.97 18.50
N GLU A 42 -4.78 -10.01 19.57
CA GLU A 42 -4.36 -9.72 20.95
C GLU A 42 -3.30 -10.73 21.43
N VAL A 43 -3.51 -12.00 21.19
CA VAL A 43 -2.55 -13.09 21.48
C VAL A 43 -1.24 -12.84 20.72
N SER A 44 -1.33 -12.51 19.45
CA SER A 44 -0.15 -12.31 18.63
C SER A 44 0.64 -11.03 18.99
N ILE A 45 -0.03 -9.98 19.46
CA ILE A 45 0.62 -8.78 20.00
C ILE A 45 1.37 -9.13 21.28
N ALA A 46 0.74 -9.88 22.20
CA ALA A 46 1.38 -10.33 23.43
C ALA A 46 2.58 -11.25 23.15
N ALA A 47 2.48 -12.15 22.17
CA ALA A 47 3.61 -12.93 21.67
C ALA A 47 4.76 -12.05 21.20
N GLY A 48 4.42 -10.98 20.47
CA GLY A 48 5.41 -9.99 20.00
C GLY A 48 6.17 -9.29 21.12
N GLU A 49 5.47 -8.91 22.15
CA GLU A 49 6.09 -8.31 23.33
C GLU A 49 7.06 -9.28 24.01
N ILE A 50 6.68 -10.56 24.16
CA ILE A 50 7.54 -11.60 24.75
C ILE A 50 8.79 -11.81 23.88
N VAL A 51 8.63 -11.95 22.56
CA VAL A 51 9.76 -12.09 21.62
C VAL A 51 10.67 -10.86 21.67
N GLY A 52 10.11 -9.67 21.76
CA GLY A 52 10.87 -8.42 21.93
C GLY A 52 11.72 -8.41 23.21
N LEU A 53 11.14 -8.84 24.33
CA LEU A 53 11.85 -8.94 25.59
C LEU A 53 13.00 -9.97 25.51
N LEU A 54 12.75 -11.16 24.93
CA LEU A 54 13.79 -12.18 24.70
C LEU A 54 14.91 -11.64 23.81
N TYR A 55 14.54 -11.01 22.70
CA TYR A 55 15.49 -10.42 21.75
C TYR A 55 16.40 -9.39 22.44
N ASP A 56 15.82 -8.45 23.17
CA ASP A 56 16.55 -7.39 23.86
C ASP A 56 17.45 -7.94 25.00
N ALA A 57 16.97 -8.99 25.69
CA ALA A 57 17.75 -9.64 26.74
C ALA A 57 18.96 -10.40 26.16
N PHE A 58 18.77 -11.15 25.07
CA PHE A 58 19.86 -11.84 24.38
C PHE A 58 20.83 -10.88 23.69
N ALA A 59 20.34 -9.81 23.06
CA ALA A 59 21.19 -8.83 22.37
C ALA A 59 22.26 -8.23 23.28
N LYS A 60 21.92 -8.02 24.56
CA LYS A 60 22.87 -7.52 25.58
C LYS A 60 24.01 -8.47 25.89
N GLN A 61 23.89 -9.75 25.54
CA GLN A 61 24.89 -10.79 25.84
C GLN A 61 25.90 -11.01 24.71
N TYR A 62 25.65 -10.47 23.50
CA TYR A 62 26.62 -10.52 22.42
C TYR A 62 27.77 -9.53 22.63
N ALA A 63 28.97 -9.90 22.27
CA ALA A 63 30.15 -9.03 22.38
C ALA A 63 30.04 -7.79 21.47
N ASP A 64 29.48 -7.95 20.28
CA ASP A 64 29.09 -6.89 19.35
C ASP A 64 27.72 -7.19 18.74
N PRO A 65 26.64 -6.70 19.38
CA PRO A 65 25.26 -6.95 18.91
C PRO A 65 24.94 -6.27 17.58
N THR A 66 25.83 -5.39 17.08
CA THR A 66 25.63 -4.67 15.81
C THR A 66 26.29 -5.37 14.63
N SER A 67 27.11 -6.40 14.86
CA SER A 67 27.71 -7.17 13.78
C SER A 67 26.67 -7.98 13.03
N GLU A 68 26.82 -8.09 11.72
CA GLU A 68 25.92 -8.86 10.85
C GLU A 68 25.78 -10.32 11.32
N ARG A 69 26.89 -10.95 11.74
CA ARG A 69 26.89 -12.31 12.29
C ARG A 69 26.07 -12.43 13.58
N ALA A 70 26.25 -11.51 14.52
CA ALA A 70 25.50 -11.53 15.78
C ALA A 70 24.00 -11.30 15.53
N MET A 71 23.65 -10.34 14.69
CA MET A 71 22.25 -10.08 14.33
C MET A 71 21.59 -11.30 13.67
N LYS A 72 22.26 -11.94 12.71
CA LYS A 72 21.78 -13.17 12.08
C LYS A 72 21.61 -14.30 13.11
N SER A 73 22.60 -14.51 13.97
CA SER A 73 22.55 -15.53 15.01
C SER A 73 21.42 -15.31 15.99
N LEU A 74 21.24 -14.07 16.46
CA LEU A 74 20.15 -13.69 17.38
C LEU A 74 18.76 -13.92 16.76
N ASN A 75 18.61 -13.53 15.51
CA ASN A 75 17.36 -13.72 14.78
C ASN A 75 17.00 -15.21 14.67
N VAL A 76 17.94 -16.05 14.22
CA VAL A 76 17.73 -17.50 14.10
C VAL A 76 17.46 -18.13 15.46
N LEU A 77 18.18 -17.72 16.51
CA LEU A 77 17.96 -18.20 17.87
C LEU A 77 16.53 -17.91 18.34
N CYS A 78 16.04 -16.68 18.15
CA CYS A 78 14.67 -16.31 18.54
C CYS A 78 13.62 -17.15 17.80
N VAL A 79 13.78 -17.37 16.48
CA VAL A 79 12.83 -18.19 15.69
C VAL A 79 12.82 -19.65 16.21
N ARG A 80 13.99 -20.23 16.48
CA ARG A 80 14.10 -21.60 17.01
C ARG A 80 13.46 -21.76 18.39
N LEU A 81 13.68 -20.77 19.27
CA LEU A 81 13.06 -20.79 20.61
C LEU A 81 11.55 -20.66 20.52
N VAL A 82 11.02 -19.75 19.71
CA VAL A 82 9.56 -19.60 19.55
C VAL A 82 8.94 -20.83 18.90
N PHE A 83 9.61 -21.46 17.93
CA PHE A 83 9.14 -22.74 17.41
C PHE A 83 9.10 -23.82 18.51
N CYS A 84 10.11 -23.91 19.38
CA CYS A 84 10.12 -24.87 20.48
C CYS A 84 8.96 -24.61 21.47
N LEU A 85 8.70 -23.35 21.82
CA LEU A 85 7.58 -22.94 22.68
C LEU A 85 6.23 -23.30 22.02
N TYR A 86 6.07 -22.99 20.75
CA TYR A 86 4.88 -23.39 19.99
C TYR A 86 4.72 -24.91 19.92
N ALA A 87 5.80 -25.63 19.59
CA ALA A 87 5.77 -27.08 19.46
C ALA A 87 5.42 -27.80 20.76
N GLU A 88 5.84 -27.23 21.91
CA GLU A 88 5.48 -27.68 23.26
C GLU A 88 3.97 -27.52 23.51
N ASP A 89 3.44 -26.29 23.37
CA ASP A 89 2.03 -26.01 23.65
C ASP A 89 1.10 -26.69 22.64
N ALA A 90 1.55 -26.76 21.39
CA ALA A 90 0.86 -27.53 20.37
C ALA A 90 0.93 -29.04 20.56
N GLY A 91 1.71 -29.57 21.54
CA GLY A 91 1.87 -31.00 21.78
C GLY A 91 2.65 -31.74 20.68
N ILE A 92 3.36 -31.05 19.84
CA ILE A 92 4.13 -31.61 18.70
C ILE A 92 5.30 -32.46 19.20
N PHE A 93 5.88 -32.12 20.35
CA PHE A 93 6.97 -32.87 20.95
C PHE A 93 6.49 -34.18 21.67
N GLY A 94 5.19 -34.47 21.68
CA GLY A 94 4.62 -35.65 22.31
C GLY A 94 4.05 -35.44 23.72
N GLY A 95 4.30 -34.30 24.34
CA GLY A 95 3.76 -33.90 25.63
C GLY A 95 3.83 -32.40 25.88
N ARG A 96 2.85 -31.85 26.60
CA ARG A 96 2.89 -30.47 27.09
C ARG A 96 3.98 -30.32 28.17
N GLY A 97 4.67 -29.20 28.20
CA GLY A 97 5.69 -28.88 29.17
C GLY A 97 7.05 -29.53 28.94
N MET A 98 7.23 -30.29 27.86
CA MET A 98 8.45 -31.07 27.61
C MET A 98 9.70 -30.18 27.40
N PHE A 99 9.57 -29.05 26.71
CA PHE A 99 10.65 -28.11 26.52
C PHE A 99 10.95 -27.33 27.79
N HIS A 100 9.91 -26.89 28.50
CA HIS A 100 10.01 -26.23 29.79
C HIS A 100 10.73 -27.13 30.81
N ASP A 101 10.23 -28.34 30.99
CA ASP A 101 10.73 -29.27 32.03
C ASP A 101 12.21 -29.63 31.77
N TYR A 102 12.56 -29.91 30.52
CA TYR A 102 13.95 -30.13 30.14
C TYR A 102 14.85 -28.93 30.49
N LEU A 103 14.43 -27.70 30.17
CA LEU A 103 15.25 -26.51 30.45
C LEU A 103 15.27 -26.14 31.95
N ALA A 104 14.21 -26.44 32.69
CA ALA A 104 14.12 -26.17 34.13
C ALA A 104 15.16 -26.90 34.97
N GLU A 105 15.67 -28.04 34.48
CA GLU A 105 16.73 -28.82 35.15
C GLU A 105 18.09 -28.08 35.14
N PHE A 106 18.27 -27.07 34.30
CA PHE A 106 19.57 -26.39 34.13
C PHE A 106 19.60 -25.03 34.80
N ASP A 107 20.72 -24.71 35.46
CA ASP A 107 21.04 -23.35 35.85
C ASP A 107 21.41 -22.49 34.61
N ALA A 108 21.35 -21.17 34.73
CA ALA A 108 21.63 -20.25 33.63
C ALA A 108 22.98 -20.51 32.94
N ARG A 109 24.02 -20.94 33.71
CA ARG A 109 25.35 -21.19 33.14
C ARG A 109 25.38 -22.39 32.20
N LYS A 110 24.55 -23.40 32.48
CA LYS A 110 24.47 -24.64 31.66
C LYS A 110 23.45 -24.56 30.56
N MET A 111 22.47 -23.64 30.64
CA MET A 111 21.35 -23.51 29.71
C MET A 111 21.79 -23.32 28.26
N ARG A 112 22.86 -22.55 28.00
CA ARG A 112 23.45 -22.42 26.66
C ARG A 112 23.79 -23.76 26.05
N ARG A 113 24.41 -24.65 26.84
CA ARG A 113 24.77 -25.98 26.36
C ARG A 113 23.53 -26.85 26.16
N ALA A 114 22.59 -26.83 27.10
CA ALA A 114 21.33 -27.58 26.99
C ALA A 114 20.57 -27.21 25.68
N ILE A 115 20.44 -25.94 25.36
CA ILE A 115 19.83 -25.45 24.09
C ILE A 115 20.63 -25.92 22.88
N THR A 116 21.95 -25.86 22.91
CA THR A 116 22.80 -26.33 21.81
C THR A 116 22.63 -27.83 21.57
N ASP A 117 22.62 -28.62 22.64
CA ASP A 117 22.44 -30.08 22.57
C ASP A 117 21.01 -30.42 22.10
N LEU A 118 19.99 -29.70 22.56
CA LEU A 118 18.61 -29.85 22.09
C LEU A 118 18.48 -29.57 20.58
N PHE A 119 19.01 -28.43 20.09
CA PHE A 119 18.94 -28.11 18.67
C PHE A 119 19.62 -29.16 17.80
N LYS A 120 20.74 -29.72 18.28
CA LYS A 120 21.40 -30.82 17.60
C LYS A 120 20.54 -32.08 17.55
N ILE A 121 19.83 -32.41 18.62
CA ILE A 121 18.93 -33.58 18.66
C ILE A 121 17.74 -33.38 17.73
N LEU A 122 17.13 -32.19 17.73
CA LEU A 122 16.03 -31.83 16.82
C LEU A 122 16.43 -31.91 15.33
N ASP A 123 17.70 -31.73 15.01
CA ASP A 123 18.26 -31.86 13.65
C ASP A 123 18.77 -33.28 13.35
N THR A 124 18.87 -34.17 14.32
CA THR A 124 19.46 -35.50 14.11
C THR A 124 18.36 -36.56 14.03
N LYS A 125 18.33 -37.30 12.89
CA LYS A 125 17.38 -38.41 12.68
C LYS A 125 17.55 -39.46 13.77
N LEU A 126 16.45 -40.12 14.12
CA LEU A 126 16.45 -41.13 15.17
C LEU A 126 17.49 -42.25 14.94
N GLU A 127 17.67 -42.64 13.68
CA GLU A 127 18.64 -43.67 13.22
C GLU A 127 20.10 -43.25 13.31
N ASP A 128 20.35 -41.93 13.32
CA ASP A 128 21.71 -41.35 13.32
C ASP A 128 22.14 -40.87 14.74
N ARG A 129 21.26 -41.02 15.72
CA ARG A 129 21.54 -40.65 17.13
C ARG A 129 22.49 -41.62 17.80
N ASP A 130 23.22 -41.12 18.79
CA ASP A 130 24.04 -41.97 19.66
C ASP A 130 23.15 -43.07 20.27
N PRO A 131 23.50 -44.37 20.10
CA PRO A 131 22.71 -45.47 20.65
C PRO A 131 22.60 -45.46 22.18
N TYR A 132 23.53 -44.82 22.89
CA TYR A 132 23.53 -44.68 24.33
C TYR A 132 22.85 -43.40 24.85
N LEU A 133 22.39 -42.52 23.96
CA LEU A 133 21.76 -41.25 24.32
C LEU A 133 20.59 -41.44 25.30
N LYS A 134 19.80 -42.51 25.13
CA LYS A 134 18.65 -42.79 25.96
C LYS A 134 19.04 -43.18 27.37
N ASP A 135 20.22 -43.78 27.55
CA ASP A 135 20.72 -44.23 28.87
C ASP A 135 21.41 -43.04 29.60
N ASP A 136 22.08 -42.18 28.86
CA ASP A 136 22.85 -41.06 29.41
C ASP A 136 21.99 -39.80 29.62
N PHE A 137 21.05 -39.53 28.70
CA PHE A 137 20.21 -38.30 28.65
C PHE A 137 18.80 -38.66 28.21
N PRO A 138 17.97 -39.34 29.01
CA PRO A 138 16.64 -39.87 28.64
C PRO A 138 15.68 -38.73 28.26
N GLU A 139 15.72 -37.59 28.96
CA GLU A 139 14.88 -36.42 28.68
C GLU A 139 15.20 -35.82 27.29
N LEU A 140 16.47 -35.71 26.96
CA LEU A 140 16.93 -35.19 25.66
C LEU A 140 16.63 -36.19 24.53
N ALA A 141 16.77 -37.49 24.80
CA ALA A 141 16.49 -38.54 23.82
C ALA A 141 15.01 -38.66 23.47
N ALA A 142 14.09 -38.20 24.34
CA ALA A 142 12.66 -38.20 24.12
C ALA A 142 12.20 -37.18 23.05
N PHE A 143 12.97 -36.14 22.76
CA PHE A 143 12.60 -35.16 21.73
C PHE A 143 12.57 -35.79 20.33
N PRO A 144 11.59 -35.46 19.50
CA PRO A 144 11.50 -35.97 18.14
C PRO A 144 12.55 -35.37 17.21
N TYR A 145 12.71 -35.93 16.01
CA TYR A 145 13.44 -35.31 14.89
C TYR A 145 12.49 -34.38 14.14
N VAL A 146 12.86 -33.10 13.97
CA VAL A 146 11.98 -32.12 13.36
C VAL A 146 12.07 -32.12 11.84
N ASN A 147 13.28 -32.32 11.23
CA ASN A 147 13.52 -32.13 9.80
C ASN A 147 13.28 -30.68 9.32
N GLY A 148 13.18 -30.44 8.03
CA GLY A 148 12.81 -29.15 7.42
C GLY A 148 13.89 -28.06 7.44
N GLY A 149 15.07 -28.34 8.02
CA GLY A 149 16.21 -27.42 8.01
C GLY A 149 16.14 -26.27 9.04
N LEU A 150 15.10 -26.18 9.87
CA LEU A 150 14.97 -25.14 10.89
C LEU A 150 16.13 -25.19 11.91
N PHE A 151 16.54 -26.38 12.30
CA PHE A 151 17.63 -26.64 13.24
C PHE A 151 18.93 -27.03 12.52
N ALA A 152 18.95 -27.08 11.18
CA ALA A 152 20.14 -27.44 10.41
C ALA A 152 21.35 -26.59 10.83
N ASN A 153 22.50 -27.21 10.67
CA ASN A 153 23.79 -26.75 11.20
C ASN A 153 24.24 -25.43 10.55
N GLU A 154 23.55 -24.36 10.86
CA GLU A 154 24.08 -23.01 10.69
C GLU A 154 24.97 -22.74 11.90
N ASP A 155 26.17 -22.23 11.65
CA ASP A 155 27.12 -21.82 12.68
C ASP A 155 26.62 -20.53 13.37
N ILE A 156 25.49 -20.68 14.11
CA ILE A 156 24.93 -19.57 14.88
C ILE A 156 25.65 -19.44 16.23
N GLU A 157 25.92 -18.20 16.59
CA GLU A 157 26.45 -17.85 17.90
C GLU A 157 25.31 -17.78 18.93
N ILE A 158 25.25 -18.77 19.85
CA ILE A 158 24.34 -18.73 20.99
C ILE A 158 25.06 -18.04 22.15
N PRO A 159 24.57 -16.90 22.66
CA PRO A 159 25.24 -16.16 23.74
C PRO A 159 25.04 -16.86 25.09
N PRO A 160 25.80 -16.49 26.13
CA PRO A 160 25.56 -16.98 27.47
C PRO A 160 24.19 -16.56 27.98
N PHE A 161 23.58 -17.42 28.79
CA PHE A 161 22.30 -17.15 29.46
C PHE A 161 22.57 -16.50 30.82
N THR A 162 21.71 -15.56 31.21
CA THR A 162 21.65 -14.97 32.55
C THR A 162 20.46 -15.53 33.31
N ASP A 163 20.40 -15.34 34.63
CA ASP A 163 19.23 -15.72 35.42
C ASP A 163 17.97 -14.99 34.93
N GLU A 164 18.11 -13.71 34.51
CA GLU A 164 17.03 -12.93 33.91
C GLU A 164 16.48 -13.59 32.60
N ILE A 165 17.36 -14.04 31.72
CA ILE A 165 16.97 -14.72 30.46
C ILE A 165 16.33 -16.06 30.76
N ARG A 166 16.86 -16.80 31.72
CA ARG A 166 16.30 -18.06 32.16
C ARG A 166 14.89 -17.89 32.69
N ASP A 167 14.70 -16.96 33.62
CA ASP A 167 13.40 -16.69 34.23
C ASP A 167 12.39 -16.17 33.19
N LEU A 168 12.82 -15.31 32.28
CA LEU A 168 11.99 -14.82 31.18
C LEU A 168 11.53 -15.97 30.27
N LEU A 169 12.45 -16.90 29.91
CA LEU A 169 12.13 -18.00 29.02
C LEU A 169 11.21 -19.03 29.69
N LEU A 170 11.49 -19.42 30.95
CA LEU A 170 10.71 -20.45 31.66
C LEU A 170 9.38 -19.96 32.21
N THR A 171 9.29 -18.67 32.61
CA THR A 171 8.05 -18.13 33.21
C THR A 171 7.21 -17.44 32.17
N LYS A 172 7.63 -16.24 31.72
CA LYS A 172 6.80 -15.42 30.82
C LYS A 172 6.60 -16.04 29.44
N ALA A 173 7.65 -16.68 28.90
CA ALA A 173 7.58 -17.20 27.54
C ALA A 173 7.02 -18.62 27.48
N SER A 174 7.17 -19.45 28.53
CA SER A 174 6.65 -20.82 28.52
C SER A 174 5.40 -20.94 29.42
N SER A 175 5.54 -20.77 30.78
CA SER A 175 4.42 -21.08 31.69
C SER A 175 3.24 -20.12 31.63
N ASP A 176 3.49 -18.81 31.37
CA ASP A 176 2.47 -17.74 31.43
C ASP A 176 1.78 -17.48 30.08
N PHE A 177 2.23 -18.10 29.00
CA PHE A 177 1.74 -17.83 27.63
C PHE A 177 1.51 -19.13 26.86
N ASP A 178 0.36 -19.25 26.20
CA ASP A 178 0.01 -20.38 25.31
C ASP A 178 0.27 -20.02 23.84
N TRP A 179 1.35 -20.57 23.29
CA TRP A 179 1.76 -20.35 21.90
C TRP A 179 0.89 -21.08 20.88
N SER A 180 0.10 -22.07 21.30
CA SER A 180 -0.74 -22.83 20.38
C SER A 180 -1.85 -22.01 19.74
N GLU A 181 -2.24 -20.88 20.38
CA GLU A 181 -3.27 -19.94 19.88
C GLU A 181 -2.71 -18.81 18.98
N ILE A 182 -1.39 -18.78 18.71
CA ILE A 182 -0.80 -17.73 17.88
C ILE A 182 -1.26 -17.85 16.43
N SER A 183 -1.65 -16.72 15.81
CA SER A 183 -1.94 -16.71 14.38
C SER A 183 -0.66 -16.87 13.56
N PRO A 184 -0.55 -17.88 12.69
CA PRO A 184 0.63 -18.07 11.85
C PRO A 184 0.88 -16.89 10.91
N THR A 185 -0.18 -16.25 10.44
CA THR A 185 -0.10 -15.06 9.58
C THR A 185 0.46 -13.87 10.34
N ILE A 186 0.10 -13.69 11.61
CA ILE A 186 0.59 -12.61 12.47
C ILE A 186 1.98 -12.91 13.03
N PHE A 187 2.35 -14.21 13.18
CA PHE A 187 3.68 -14.64 13.60
C PHE A 187 4.80 -13.92 12.80
N GLY A 188 4.65 -13.86 11.48
CA GLY A 188 5.58 -13.13 10.62
C GLY A 188 5.71 -11.65 10.98
N ALA A 189 4.59 -10.98 11.26
CA ALA A 189 4.55 -9.57 11.63
C ALA A 189 5.23 -9.28 12.97
N VAL A 190 5.07 -10.18 13.92
CA VAL A 190 5.70 -10.09 15.24
C VAL A 190 7.22 -10.07 15.09
N PHE A 191 7.76 -10.99 14.30
CA PHE A 191 9.20 -11.04 14.03
C PHE A 191 9.70 -9.82 13.25
N GLU A 192 8.93 -9.34 12.29
CA GLU A 192 9.24 -8.11 11.57
C GLU A 192 9.28 -6.88 12.50
N SER A 193 8.41 -6.84 13.53
CA SER A 193 8.38 -5.76 14.51
C SER A 193 9.59 -5.74 15.45
N THR A 194 10.22 -6.89 15.70
CA THR A 194 11.43 -7.01 16.54
C THR A 194 12.71 -6.70 15.78
N LEU A 195 12.69 -6.75 14.44
CA LEU A 195 13.79 -6.30 13.62
C LEU A 195 14.06 -4.80 13.81
N ASN A 196 15.34 -4.39 13.70
CA ASN A 196 15.75 -3.00 13.87
C ASN A 196 14.82 -2.02 13.15
N PRO A 197 14.23 -1.03 13.87
CA PRO A 197 13.31 -0.04 13.30
C PRO A 197 13.87 0.75 12.10
N GLU A 198 15.20 0.84 11.98
CA GLU A 198 15.88 1.51 10.88
C GLU A 198 15.83 0.68 9.59
N THR A 199 16.00 -0.63 9.65
CA THR A 199 15.88 -1.53 8.50
C THR A 199 14.43 -1.66 8.04
N ARG A 200 13.48 -1.67 8.96
CA ARG A 200 12.04 -1.66 8.67
C ARG A 200 11.61 -0.45 7.83
N ARG A 201 12.12 0.75 8.16
CA ARG A 201 11.83 1.99 7.43
C ARG A 201 12.53 2.08 6.08
N SER A 202 13.67 1.45 5.91
CA SER A 202 14.46 1.46 4.66
C SER A 202 14.02 0.40 3.67
N GLY A 203 13.53 -0.76 4.15
CA GLY A 203 13.15 -1.91 3.33
C GLY A 203 11.72 -1.86 2.76
N GLY A 204 10.88 -0.94 3.22
CA GLY A 204 9.47 -0.89 2.78
C GLY A 204 8.63 -2.07 3.27
N MET A 205 9.11 -2.80 4.29
CA MET A 205 8.39 -3.90 4.90
C MET A 205 7.22 -3.36 5.74
N HIS A 206 6.01 -3.53 5.27
CA HIS A 206 4.76 -3.19 5.95
C HIS A 206 3.95 -4.46 6.13
N TYR A 207 3.57 -4.75 7.37
CA TYR A 207 2.66 -5.85 7.67
C TYR A 207 1.34 -5.68 6.92
N THR A 208 0.90 -6.76 6.29
CA THR A 208 -0.38 -6.81 5.59
C THR A 208 -1.39 -7.54 6.45
N SER A 209 -2.46 -6.86 6.89
CA SER A 209 -3.53 -7.46 7.67
C SER A 209 -4.28 -8.56 6.90
N ILE A 210 -4.86 -9.52 7.61
CA ILE A 210 -5.65 -10.61 7.01
C ILE A 210 -6.75 -10.05 6.12
N GLU A 211 -7.48 -9.03 6.56
CA GLU A 211 -8.51 -8.36 5.77
C GLU A 211 -7.97 -7.84 4.42
N ASN A 212 -6.77 -7.25 4.43
CA ASN A 212 -6.15 -6.75 3.22
C ASN A 212 -5.59 -7.86 2.32
N ILE A 213 -5.16 -8.99 2.89
CA ILE A 213 -4.80 -10.19 2.12
C ILE A 213 -6.02 -10.71 1.36
N HIS A 214 -7.17 -10.81 2.05
CA HIS A 214 -8.42 -11.25 1.44
C HIS A 214 -8.91 -10.35 0.31
N LYS A 215 -8.67 -9.03 0.36
CA LYS A 215 -8.92 -8.14 -0.79
C LYS A 215 -8.12 -8.53 -2.05
N VAL A 216 -7.03 -9.27 -1.89
CA VAL A 216 -6.24 -9.79 -3.02
C VAL A 216 -6.67 -11.20 -3.40
N ILE A 217 -6.70 -12.13 -2.44
CA ILE A 217 -6.89 -13.56 -2.72
C ILE A 217 -8.35 -13.93 -3.04
N ASP A 218 -9.33 -13.24 -2.43
CA ASP A 218 -10.74 -13.54 -2.68
C ASP A 218 -11.09 -13.33 -4.16
N PRO A 219 -10.93 -12.14 -4.76
CA PRO A 219 -11.26 -11.94 -6.16
C PRO A 219 -10.27 -12.60 -7.13
N LEU A 220 -9.06 -12.97 -6.68
CA LEU A 220 -8.07 -13.62 -7.53
C LEU A 220 -8.44 -15.09 -7.81
N PHE A 221 -8.89 -15.83 -6.80
CA PHE A 221 -9.21 -17.26 -6.95
C PHE A 221 -10.21 -17.80 -5.90
N LEU A 222 -10.23 -17.25 -4.67
CA LEU A 222 -10.91 -17.92 -3.56
C LEU A 222 -12.43 -17.85 -3.69
N ASP A 223 -12.99 -16.74 -4.18
CA ASP A 223 -14.43 -16.61 -4.43
C ASP A 223 -14.90 -17.59 -5.50
N GLU A 224 -14.11 -17.80 -6.55
CA GLU A 224 -14.42 -18.77 -7.60
C GLU A 224 -14.42 -20.21 -7.04
N LEU A 225 -13.43 -20.55 -6.19
CA LEU A 225 -13.34 -21.85 -5.56
C LEU A 225 -14.50 -22.11 -4.57
N LYS A 226 -14.87 -21.12 -3.77
CA LYS A 226 -16.02 -21.20 -2.86
C LYS A 226 -17.33 -21.36 -3.62
N ALA A 227 -17.51 -20.62 -4.71
CA ALA A 227 -18.71 -20.75 -5.55
C ALA A 227 -18.82 -22.14 -6.18
N GLU A 228 -17.71 -22.71 -6.69
CA GLU A 228 -17.66 -24.07 -7.24
C GLU A 228 -17.98 -25.12 -6.16
N PHE A 229 -17.43 -24.95 -4.96
CA PHE A 229 -17.74 -25.83 -3.83
C PHE A 229 -19.23 -25.83 -3.48
N GLU A 230 -19.84 -24.65 -3.39
CA GLU A 230 -21.28 -24.52 -3.11
C GLU A 230 -22.15 -25.14 -4.23
N GLU A 231 -21.74 -25.02 -5.49
CA GLU A 231 -22.40 -25.70 -6.61
C GLU A 231 -22.35 -27.22 -6.45
N ILE A 232 -21.18 -27.76 -6.09
CA ILE A 232 -20.99 -29.18 -5.86
C ILE A 232 -21.80 -29.68 -4.65
N ARG A 233 -21.80 -28.92 -3.56
CA ARG A 233 -22.54 -29.21 -2.32
C ARG A 233 -24.04 -29.33 -2.56
N ASN A 234 -24.59 -28.53 -3.45
CA ASN A 234 -26.02 -28.53 -3.81
C ASN A 234 -26.44 -29.66 -4.76
N ILE A 235 -25.54 -30.57 -5.18
CA ILE A 235 -25.88 -31.70 -6.05
C ILE A 235 -26.74 -32.72 -5.25
N ALA A 236 -27.96 -32.93 -5.72
CA ALA A 236 -28.92 -33.83 -5.03
C ALA A 236 -28.49 -35.31 -5.00
N VAL A 237 -27.77 -35.79 -6.05
CA VAL A 237 -27.36 -37.21 -6.14
C VAL A 237 -26.08 -37.44 -5.35
N LYS A 238 -26.18 -38.08 -4.20
CA LYS A 238 -25.08 -38.33 -3.22
C LYS A 238 -23.80 -38.84 -3.92
N ARG A 239 -23.89 -39.93 -4.68
CA ARG A 239 -22.69 -40.52 -5.36
C ARG A 239 -22.00 -39.56 -6.34
N THR A 240 -22.79 -38.76 -7.03
CA THR A 240 -22.23 -37.77 -7.96
C THR A 240 -21.57 -36.62 -7.19
N ARG A 241 -22.19 -36.17 -6.08
CA ARG A 241 -21.66 -35.16 -5.18
C ARG A 241 -20.31 -35.60 -4.59
N GLU A 242 -20.25 -36.78 -4.00
CA GLU A 242 -19.03 -37.34 -3.39
C GLU A 242 -17.89 -37.43 -4.40
N ARG A 243 -18.14 -37.94 -5.61
CA ARG A 243 -17.11 -37.99 -6.64
C ARG A 243 -16.61 -36.59 -7.00
N LYS A 244 -17.53 -35.64 -7.19
CA LYS A 244 -17.15 -34.25 -7.53
C LYS A 244 -16.42 -33.55 -6.37
N LEU A 245 -16.75 -33.83 -5.12
CA LEU A 245 -15.99 -33.36 -3.94
C LEU A 245 -14.55 -33.90 -3.97
N GLN A 246 -14.36 -35.19 -4.28
CA GLN A 246 -13.01 -35.76 -4.42
C GLN A 246 -12.25 -35.16 -5.60
N ASP A 247 -12.90 -34.95 -6.75
CA ASP A 247 -12.28 -34.29 -7.90
C ASP A 247 -11.89 -32.84 -7.56
N PHE A 248 -12.73 -32.13 -6.80
CA PHE A 248 -12.47 -30.77 -6.35
C PHE A 248 -11.35 -30.69 -5.32
N GLN A 249 -11.31 -31.60 -4.34
CA GLN A 249 -10.18 -31.72 -3.41
C GLN A 249 -8.85 -31.92 -4.18
N LYS A 250 -8.85 -32.81 -5.17
CA LYS A 250 -7.70 -33.02 -6.04
C LYS A 250 -7.35 -31.76 -6.82
N LYS A 251 -8.33 -30.97 -7.30
CA LYS A 251 -8.11 -29.67 -7.94
C LYS A 251 -7.37 -28.75 -6.98
N LEU A 252 -7.82 -28.60 -5.74
CA LEU A 252 -7.15 -27.76 -4.73
C LEU A 252 -5.67 -28.13 -4.55
N SER A 253 -5.34 -29.42 -4.52
CA SER A 253 -3.95 -29.90 -4.36
C SER A 253 -3.04 -29.65 -5.57
N THR A 254 -3.60 -29.26 -6.73
CA THR A 254 -2.81 -28.95 -7.93
C THR A 254 -2.54 -27.46 -8.11
N LEU A 255 -3.21 -26.61 -7.34
CA LEU A 255 -2.99 -25.17 -7.39
C LEU A 255 -1.63 -24.79 -6.79
N THR A 256 -0.95 -23.86 -7.39
CA THR A 256 0.36 -23.39 -6.92
C THR A 256 0.42 -21.88 -6.91
N PHE A 257 1.15 -21.32 -5.96
CA PHE A 257 1.14 -19.91 -5.62
C PHE A 257 2.56 -19.38 -5.51
N LEU A 258 2.82 -18.21 -6.10
CA LEU A 258 4.09 -17.51 -5.99
C LEU A 258 3.86 -16.10 -5.42
N ASP A 259 4.57 -15.79 -4.33
CA ASP A 259 4.73 -14.40 -3.86
C ASP A 259 6.19 -13.95 -4.11
N PRO A 260 6.42 -13.07 -5.10
CA PRO A 260 7.77 -12.64 -5.45
C PRO A 260 8.32 -11.50 -4.57
N ALA A 261 7.69 -11.23 -3.43
CA ALA A 261 8.16 -10.32 -2.37
C ALA A 261 7.51 -10.73 -1.05
N CYS A 262 7.69 -12.02 -0.68
CA CYS A 262 6.85 -12.65 0.32
C CYS A 262 7.07 -12.15 1.76
N GLY A 263 8.17 -11.45 2.04
CA GLY A 263 8.47 -11.03 3.40
C GLY A 263 8.47 -12.23 4.35
N SER A 264 7.76 -12.09 5.43
CA SER A 264 7.51 -13.16 6.42
C SER A 264 6.45 -14.18 6.00
N GLY A 265 5.98 -14.17 4.75
CA GLY A 265 5.11 -15.19 4.17
C GLY A 265 3.62 -15.01 4.41
N ASN A 266 3.15 -13.83 4.83
CA ASN A 266 1.76 -13.61 5.25
C ASN A 266 0.73 -13.98 4.16
N PHE A 267 0.96 -13.60 2.91
CA PHE A 267 0.08 -13.98 1.78
C PHE A 267 0.03 -15.50 1.56
N LEU A 268 1.20 -16.14 1.61
CA LEU A 268 1.31 -17.58 1.40
C LEU A 268 0.63 -18.35 2.53
N THR A 269 0.85 -17.91 3.77
CA THR A 269 0.28 -18.53 4.98
C THR A 269 -1.24 -18.41 4.99
N GLU A 270 -1.80 -17.21 4.77
CA GLU A 270 -3.26 -17.03 4.76
C GLU A 270 -3.92 -17.77 3.59
N THR A 271 -3.26 -17.80 2.44
CA THR A 271 -3.73 -18.61 1.29
C THR A 271 -3.76 -20.10 1.63
N TYR A 272 -2.72 -20.61 2.29
CA TYR A 272 -2.69 -22.00 2.74
C TYR A 272 -3.83 -22.28 3.72
N LEU A 273 -4.01 -21.42 4.74
CA LEU A 273 -5.10 -21.57 5.72
C LEU A 273 -6.47 -21.55 5.04
N SER A 274 -6.70 -20.65 4.10
CA SER A 274 -7.96 -20.55 3.36
C SER A 274 -8.26 -21.81 2.53
N LEU A 275 -7.25 -22.36 1.86
CA LEU A 275 -7.41 -23.61 1.09
C LEU A 275 -7.63 -24.83 2.00
N ARG A 276 -6.94 -24.87 3.15
CA ARG A 276 -7.10 -25.96 4.11
C ARG A 276 -8.46 -25.93 4.80
N ARG A 277 -8.98 -24.74 5.13
CA ARG A 277 -10.37 -24.60 5.63
C ARG A 277 -11.37 -25.14 4.62
N LEU A 278 -11.21 -24.77 3.34
CA LEU A 278 -12.07 -25.28 2.26
C LEU A 278 -11.92 -26.81 2.09
N GLU A 279 -10.71 -27.36 2.20
CA GLU A 279 -10.48 -28.80 2.20
C GLU A 279 -11.12 -29.50 3.41
N ASN A 280 -11.06 -28.89 4.60
CA ASN A 280 -11.72 -29.41 5.79
C ASN A 280 -13.26 -29.45 5.62
N GLU A 281 -13.86 -28.45 5.01
CA GLU A 281 -15.29 -28.46 4.66
C GLU A 281 -15.63 -29.61 3.69
N ILE A 282 -14.77 -29.86 2.69
CA ILE A 282 -14.93 -31.02 1.79
C ILE A 282 -14.88 -32.34 2.57
N LEU A 283 -13.92 -32.48 3.49
CA LEU A 283 -13.78 -33.68 4.30
C LEU A 283 -15.00 -33.90 5.21
N GLN A 284 -15.56 -32.85 5.80
CA GLN A 284 -16.81 -32.91 6.58
C GLN A 284 -17.99 -33.41 5.74
N GLU A 285 -18.16 -32.88 4.53
CA GLU A 285 -19.22 -33.30 3.60
C GLU A 285 -19.06 -34.77 3.16
N LEU A 286 -17.80 -35.20 2.91
CA LEU A 286 -17.51 -36.61 2.51
C LEU A 286 -17.78 -37.60 3.64
N GLN A 287 -17.52 -37.20 4.89
CA GLN A 287 -17.76 -38.11 6.03
C GLN A 287 -19.25 -38.26 6.39
N GLY A 288 -20.08 -37.23 6.10
CA GLY A 288 -21.54 -37.32 6.32
C GLY A 288 -21.95 -37.71 7.73
N GLY A 289 -21.09 -37.47 8.74
CA GLY A 289 -21.32 -37.86 10.14
C GLY A 289 -21.13 -39.35 10.48
N GLN A 290 -20.56 -40.16 9.59
CA GLN A 290 -20.25 -41.56 9.84
C GLN A 290 -18.73 -41.79 9.73
N MET A 291 -18.16 -42.52 10.72
CA MET A 291 -16.78 -43.04 10.63
C MET A 291 -16.66 -43.88 9.35
N VAL A 292 -15.85 -43.45 8.40
CA VAL A 292 -15.52 -44.28 7.23
C VAL A 292 -14.44 -45.29 7.68
N LEU A 293 -14.84 -46.49 7.96
CA LEU A 293 -13.93 -47.65 8.15
C LEU A 293 -13.20 -47.91 6.80
N GLY A 294 -11.93 -47.58 6.74
CA GLY A 294 -11.11 -47.88 5.54
C GLY A 294 -10.00 -46.89 5.23
N TYR A 295 -9.81 -45.83 5.98
CA TYR A 295 -8.69 -44.91 5.81
C TYR A 295 -7.40 -45.32 6.55
N ASP A 296 -7.28 -46.54 6.98
CA ASP A 296 -6.19 -47.05 7.86
C ASP A 296 -4.76 -46.84 7.31
N ASN A 297 -4.59 -46.29 6.11
CA ASN A 297 -3.24 -46.04 5.54
C ASN A 297 -3.11 -44.85 4.58
N MET A 298 -4.08 -43.95 4.45
CA MET A 298 -3.97 -42.81 3.53
C MET A 298 -4.23 -41.51 4.28
N ASN A 299 -3.24 -40.58 4.21
CA ASN A 299 -3.44 -39.22 4.66
C ASN A 299 -4.61 -38.57 3.91
N PRO A 300 -5.68 -38.11 4.58
CA PRO A 300 -6.84 -37.52 3.93
C PRO A 300 -6.52 -36.10 3.36
N ILE A 301 -5.44 -35.48 3.82
CA ILE A 301 -5.01 -34.16 3.44
C ILE A 301 -4.27 -34.22 2.11
N GLN A 302 -4.71 -33.42 1.14
CA GLN A 302 -4.07 -33.28 -0.18
C GLN A 302 -3.44 -31.90 -0.38
N VAL A 303 -3.97 -30.84 0.25
CA VAL A 303 -3.39 -29.49 0.23
C VAL A 303 -2.15 -29.46 1.11
N SER A 304 -1.02 -29.01 0.56
CA SER A 304 0.28 -29.05 1.20
C SER A 304 1.00 -27.70 1.06
N ILE A 305 1.84 -27.34 2.04
CA ILE A 305 2.70 -26.16 1.96
C ILE A 305 3.71 -26.21 0.78
N SER A 306 3.93 -27.39 0.19
CA SER A 306 4.77 -27.55 -1.01
C SER A 306 4.17 -26.90 -2.28
N GLN A 307 2.92 -26.44 -2.24
CA GLN A 307 2.28 -25.68 -3.32
C GLN A 307 2.67 -24.19 -3.29
N PHE A 308 3.42 -23.75 -2.26
CA PHE A 308 3.69 -22.33 -1.99
C PHE A 308 5.15 -21.99 -2.23
N TYR A 309 5.34 -20.99 -3.08
CA TYR A 309 6.63 -20.49 -3.54
C TYR A 309 6.77 -19.02 -3.16
N GLY A 310 7.96 -18.62 -2.71
CA GLY A 310 8.23 -17.23 -2.36
C GLY A 310 9.62 -16.82 -2.80
N ILE A 311 9.80 -15.51 -3.04
CA ILE A 311 11.11 -14.91 -3.23
C ILE A 311 11.22 -13.76 -2.22
N GLU A 312 12.28 -13.79 -1.42
CA GLU A 312 12.54 -12.76 -0.43
C GLU A 312 14.03 -12.43 -0.37
N ILE A 313 14.36 -11.14 -0.29
CA ILE A 313 15.75 -10.67 -0.27
C ILE A 313 16.42 -10.83 1.10
N ASN A 314 15.61 -10.91 2.16
CA ASN A 314 16.08 -11.02 3.53
C ASN A 314 16.06 -12.49 3.98
N ASP A 315 17.25 -13.07 4.26
CA ASP A 315 17.43 -14.45 4.67
C ASP A 315 16.67 -14.81 5.96
N PHE A 316 16.57 -13.86 6.88
CA PHE A 316 15.80 -14.04 8.10
C PHE A 316 14.30 -14.13 7.81
N ALA A 317 13.75 -13.25 6.98
CA ALA A 317 12.34 -13.30 6.59
C ALA A 317 11.99 -14.62 5.87
N VAL A 318 12.94 -15.17 5.08
CA VAL A 318 12.81 -16.52 4.49
C VAL A 318 12.61 -17.58 5.56
N THR A 319 13.40 -17.55 6.63
CA THR A 319 13.29 -18.50 7.74
C THR A 319 11.96 -18.35 8.48
N VAL A 320 11.54 -17.11 8.74
CA VAL A 320 10.25 -16.80 9.38
C VAL A 320 9.08 -17.29 8.53
N ALA A 321 9.10 -17.05 7.22
CA ALA A 321 8.04 -17.47 6.29
C ALA A 321 7.87 -19.00 6.26
N LYS A 322 8.97 -19.76 6.23
CA LYS A 322 8.94 -21.23 6.33
C LYS A 322 8.35 -21.68 7.64
N THR A 323 8.76 -21.06 8.75
CA THR A 323 8.27 -21.41 10.09
C THR A 323 6.79 -21.10 10.23
N ALA A 324 6.32 -19.97 9.74
CA ALA A 324 4.90 -19.59 9.74
C ALA A 324 4.04 -20.61 8.98
N LEU A 325 4.50 -21.07 7.83
CA LEU A 325 3.81 -22.11 7.06
C LEU A 325 3.78 -23.46 7.77
N TRP A 326 4.84 -23.84 8.48
CA TRP A 326 4.82 -25.07 9.32
C TRP A 326 3.86 -24.95 10.51
N ILE A 327 3.82 -23.79 11.16
CA ILE A 327 2.85 -23.54 12.24
C ILE A 327 1.43 -23.65 11.69
N ALA A 328 1.15 -23.05 10.54
CA ALA A 328 -0.15 -23.13 9.87
C ALA A 328 -0.52 -24.59 9.50
N GLU A 329 0.44 -25.36 8.98
CA GLU A 329 0.25 -26.79 8.66
C GLU A 329 -0.10 -27.59 9.91
N SER A 330 0.60 -27.37 11.02
CA SER A 330 0.34 -28.04 12.29
C SER A 330 -1.05 -27.73 12.84
N GLN A 331 -1.46 -26.44 12.83
CA GLN A 331 -2.80 -26.06 13.30
C GLN A 331 -3.90 -26.68 12.45
N MET A 332 -3.76 -26.61 11.12
CA MET A 332 -4.74 -27.19 10.20
C MET A 332 -4.80 -28.74 10.27
N MET A 333 -3.67 -29.39 10.59
CA MET A 333 -3.69 -30.84 10.86
C MET A 333 -4.51 -31.19 12.09
N LYS A 334 -4.34 -30.46 13.22
CA LYS A 334 -5.15 -30.66 14.42
C LYS A 334 -6.64 -30.44 14.16
N GLU A 335 -6.98 -29.40 13.40
CA GLU A 335 -8.36 -29.16 12.99
C GLU A 335 -8.89 -30.35 12.18
N THR A 336 -8.11 -30.84 11.20
CA THR A 336 -8.48 -32.02 10.41
C THR A 336 -8.61 -33.27 11.27
N GLU A 337 -7.72 -33.52 12.25
CA GLU A 337 -7.81 -34.61 13.18
C GLU A 337 -9.17 -34.69 13.91
N SER A 338 -9.68 -33.52 14.32
CA SER A 338 -10.99 -33.42 14.97
C SER A 338 -12.15 -33.79 14.03
N ILE A 339 -11.98 -33.54 12.72
CA ILE A 339 -12.97 -33.88 11.68
C ILE A 339 -12.91 -35.36 11.35
N VAL A 340 -11.70 -35.88 11.06
CA VAL A 340 -11.53 -37.25 10.58
C VAL A 340 -11.47 -38.28 11.71
N LEU A 341 -11.37 -37.83 12.96
CA LEU A 341 -11.25 -38.64 14.18
C LEU A 341 -10.06 -39.64 14.12
N MET A 342 -8.96 -39.18 13.52
CA MET A 342 -7.71 -39.93 13.38
C MET A 342 -6.55 -39.03 13.83
N HIS A 343 -5.52 -39.65 14.43
CA HIS A 343 -4.27 -38.95 14.73
C HIS A 343 -3.39 -38.86 13.45
N LEU A 344 -2.86 -37.70 13.17
CA LEU A 344 -2.01 -37.42 12.01
C LEU A 344 -0.60 -37.05 12.49
N ASP A 345 0.42 -37.75 12.02
CA ASP A 345 1.81 -37.48 12.38
C ASP A 345 2.35 -36.23 11.64
N PHE A 346 2.61 -35.20 12.41
CA PHE A 346 3.22 -33.95 11.88
C PHE A 346 4.74 -34.07 11.73
N LEU A 347 5.42 -34.68 12.65
CA LEU A 347 6.87 -34.84 12.61
C LEU A 347 7.30 -36.23 12.05
N PRO A 348 8.45 -36.31 11.37
CA PRO A 348 9.27 -35.21 10.93
C PRO A 348 8.57 -34.38 9.87
N LEU A 349 8.92 -33.07 9.74
CA LEU A 349 8.35 -32.18 8.73
C LEU A 349 8.58 -32.78 7.33
N LYS A 350 7.52 -33.27 6.69
CA LYS A 350 7.59 -33.99 5.41
C LYS A 350 7.44 -33.06 4.21
N THR A 351 6.86 -31.91 4.46
CA THR A 351 6.54 -30.89 3.46
C THR A 351 7.43 -29.66 3.66
N ASN A 352 7.76 -28.98 2.57
CA ASN A 352 8.54 -27.77 2.59
C ASN A 352 7.93 -26.72 1.65
N ALA A 353 7.81 -25.50 2.14
CA ALA A 353 7.55 -24.36 1.28
C ALA A 353 8.84 -23.95 0.55
N PHE A 354 8.70 -23.58 -0.72
CA PHE A 354 9.83 -23.22 -1.58
C PHE A 354 10.07 -21.71 -1.52
N ILE A 355 10.65 -21.25 -0.41
CA ILE A 355 11.01 -19.83 -0.25
C ILE A 355 12.48 -19.65 -0.62
N HIS A 356 12.71 -18.89 -1.70
CA HIS A 356 14.02 -18.61 -2.27
C HIS A 356 14.55 -17.26 -1.75
N GLU A 357 15.79 -17.25 -1.27
CA GLU A 357 16.49 -16.02 -0.89
C GLU A 357 17.05 -15.33 -2.14
N GLY A 358 16.68 -14.07 -2.37
CA GLY A 358 17.22 -13.29 -3.48
C GLY A 358 16.39 -12.08 -3.86
N ASN A 359 16.99 -11.22 -4.69
CA ASN A 359 16.27 -10.09 -5.28
C ASN A 359 15.32 -10.58 -6.39
N ALA A 360 14.02 -10.48 -6.15
CA ALA A 360 12.99 -10.96 -7.08
C ALA A 360 13.09 -10.33 -8.48
N LEU A 361 13.64 -9.13 -8.61
CA LEU A 361 13.82 -8.50 -9.93
C LEU A 361 15.04 -9.04 -10.69
N GLN A 362 15.99 -9.67 -10.00
CA GLN A 362 17.20 -10.27 -10.58
C GLN A 362 17.09 -11.79 -10.74
N VAL A 363 16.42 -12.47 -9.80
CA VAL A 363 16.17 -13.92 -9.84
C VAL A 363 15.31 -14.26 -11.05
N ASP A 364 15.66 -15.32 -11.78
CA ASP A 364 14.77 -15.89 -12.79
C ASP A 364 13.65 -16.67 -12.11
N TRP A 365 12.41 -16.23 -12.25
CA TRP A 365 11.27 -16.89 -11.62
C TRP A 365 11.02 -18.31 -12.16
N GLU A 366 11.44 -18.60 -13.41
CA GLU A 366 11.39 -19.95 -13.98
C GLU A 366 12.27 -20.94 -13.22
N SER A 367 13.35 -20.47 -12.58
CA SER A 367 14.23 -21.30 -11.74
C SER A 367 13.62 -21.59 -10.35
N VAL A 368 12.67 -20.78 -9.90
CA VAL A 368 11.97 -20.97 -8.63
C VAL A 368 10.77 -21.91 -8.81
N ILE A 369 9.97 -21.65 -9.84
CA ILE A 369 8.86 -22.50 -10.27
C ILE A 369 8.67 -22.39 -11.78
N PRO A 370 8.64 -23.52 -12.50
CA PRO A 370 8.31 -23.53 -13.93
C PRO A 370 6.90 -22.97 -14.16
N LYS A 371 6.75 -22.00 -15.07
CA LYS A 371 5.48 -21.31 -15.32
C LYS A 371 4.31 -22.24 -15.68
N TYR A 372 4.57 -23.40 -16.29
CA TYR A 372 3.52 -24.37 -16.60
C TYR A 372 2.96 -25.10 -15.36
N GLN A 373 3.64 -25.00 -14.23
CA GLN A 373 3.18 -25.52 -12.93
C GLN A 373 2.53 -24.45 -12.06
N LEU A 374 2.67 -23.16 -12.41
CA LEU A 374 2.20 -22.07 -11.59
C LEU A 374 0.76 -21.68 -11.94
N SER A 375 -0.07 -21.49 -10.90
CA SER A 375 -1.47 -21.07 -11.05
C SER A 375 -1.67 -19.58 -10.80
N TYR A 376 -1.09 -19.05 -9.72
CA TYR A 376 -1.33 -17.69 -9.29
C TYR A 376 -0.05 -17.00 -8.81
N ILE A 377 0.01 -15.68 -9.05
CA ILE A 377 1.05 -14.80 -8.49
C ILE A 377 0.34 -13.71 -7.69
N MET A 378 0.79 -13.49 -6.45
CA MET A 378 0.19 -12.50 -5.57
C MET A 378 1.24 -11.91 -4.64
N GLY A 379 0.97 -10.76 -4.06
CA GLY A 379 1.86 -10.20 -3.04
C GLY A 379 1.73 -8.70 -2.86
N ASN A 380 2.53 -8.20 -1.93
CA ASN A 380 2.66 -6.77 -1.62
C ASN A 380 4.12 -6.33 -1.81
N PRO A 381 4.55 -6.08 -3.06
CA PRO A 381 5.91 -5.67 -3.34
C PRO A 381 6.30 -4.35 -2.67
N PRO A 382 7.60 -4.11 -2.41
CA PRO A 382 8.05 -2.96 -1.63
C PRO A 382 7.74 -1.62 -2.30
N PHE A 383 7.21 -0.67 -1.49
CA PHE A 383 6.94 0.71 -1.89
C PHE A 383 8.15 1.59 -1.58
N VAL A 384 8.90 1.95 -2.59
CA VAL A 384 10.00 2.92 -2.42
C VAL A 384 9.53 4.27 -2.90
N ALA A 385 9.34 5.19 -1.94
CA ALA A 385 8.78 6.50 -2.20
C ALA A 385 9.67 7.35 -3.12
N ARG A 386 9.01 8.10 -4.01
CA ARG A 386 9.63 9.08 -4.88
C ARG A 386 10.37 10.16 -4.08
N ALA A 387 11.61 10.46 -4.46
CA ALA A 387 12.37 11.56 -3.88
C ALA A 387 11.59 12.89 -3.89
N GLY A 388 11.44 13.53 -2.74
CA GLY A 388 10.98 14.92 -2.61
C GLY A 388 9.67 15.14 -1.87
N ARG A 389 8.99 14.13 -1.35
CA ARG A 389 7.68 14.31 -0.68
C ARG A 389 7.71 14.43 0.85
N THR A 390 8.79 14.06 1.52
CA THR A 390 8.91 14.24 2.97
C THR A 390 9.82 15.41 3.31
N LYS A 391 9.27 16.44 3.94
CA LYS A 391 10.01 17.46 4.69
C LYS A 391 10.51 16.83 6.01
N ALA A 392 11.28 15.77 5.95
CA ALA A 392 12.04 15.34 7.12
C ALA A 392 13.22 16.29 7.28
N LYS A 393 13.31 16.96 8.41
CA LYS A 393 14.43 17.83 8.81
C LYS A 393 15.74 17.06 9.04
N ASP A 394 15.76 15.77 8.74
CA ASP A 394 16.94 14.93 8.90
C ASP A 394 17.58 14.61 7.56
N SER A 395 18.87 14.85 7.51
CA SER A 395 19.76 14.81 6.34
C SER A 395 20.14 13.39 5.87
N SER A 396 19.33 12.39 6.16
CA SER A 396 19.51 11.05 5.57
C SER A 396 18.69 10.93 4.30
N SER A 397 19.28 10.42 3.25
CA SER A 397 18.76 10.18 1.90
C SER A 397 17.55 9.22 1.82
N LYS A 398 16.72 9.14 2.87
CA LYS A 398 15.57 8.25 3.01
C LYS A 398 14.46 8.64 2.03
N GLY A 399 14.18 7.77 1.07
CA GLY A 399 13.10 7.92 0.08
C GLY A 399 13.53 8.08 -1.38
N MET A 400 14.81 7.92 -1.70
CA MET A 400 15.30 7.82 -3.09
C MET A 400 15.66 6.37 -3.39
N LEU A 401 15.36 5.92 -4.62
CA LEU A 401 15.90 4.66 -5.12
C LEU A 401 17.42 4.66 -4.96
N ASP A 402 17.97 3.63 -4.39
CA ASP A 402 19.40 3.39 -4.39
C ASP A 402 19.89 3.01 -5.81
N ASP A 403 21.17 2.80 -5.98
CA ASP A 403 21.73 2.55 -7.31
C ASP A 403 21.40 1.14 -7.81
N THR A 404 21.22 0.17 -6.91
CA THR A 404 20.75 -1.19 -7.24
C THR A 404 19.33 -1.14 -7.75
N GLN A 405 18.41 -0.47 -7.03
CA GLN A 405 17.02 -0.32 -7.41
C GLN A 405 16.84 0.43 -8.75
N LYS A 406 17.67 1.43 -9.01
CA LYS A 406 17.70 2.12 -10.33
C LYS A 406 18.13 1.18 -11.45
N THR A 407 19.12 0.33 -11.18
CA THR A 407 19.62 -0.67 -12.13
C THR A 407 18.56 -1.73 -12.39
N ASP A 408 17.91 -2.24 -11.35
CA ASP A 408 16.81 -3.20 -11.47
C ASP A 408 15.69 -2.65 -12.33
N ARG A 409 15.27 -1.41 -12.08
CA ARG A 409 14.23 -0.75 -12.87
C ARG A 409 14.63 -0.63 -14.35
N LEU A 410 15.87 -0.22 -14.62
CA LEU A 410 16.39 -0.15 -15.99
C LEU A 410 16.39 -1.51 -16.68
N ASN A 411 16.80 -2.57 -15.98
CA ASN A 411 16.84 -3.92 -16.52
C ASN A 411 15.44 -4.46 -16.82
N VAL A 412 14.47 -4.20 -15.92
CA VAL A 412 13.09 -4.70 -16.07
C VAL A 412 12.35 -4.01 -17.22
N PHE A 413 12.52 -2.70 -17.37
CA PHE A 413 11.82 -1.93 -18.42
C PHE A 413 12.63 -1.78 -19.72
N GLY A 414 13.93 -2.04 -19.69
CA GLY A 414 14.83 -1.86 -20.85
C GLY A 414 15.11 -0.39 -21.20
N GLU A 415 14.52 0.57 -20.49
CA GLU A 415 14.73 2.00 -20.67
C GLU A 415 14.63 2.77 -19.34
N ASP A 416 15.26 3.94 -19.26
CA ASP A 416 15.12 4.80 -18.07
C ASP A 416 13.76 5.54 -18.11
N LEU A 417 12.81 5.05 -17.32
CA LEU A 417 11.48 5.64 -17.16
C LEU A 417 11.48 6.88 -16.22
N GLY A 418 12.65 7.36 -15.80
CA GLY A 418 12.77 8.50 -14.91
C GLY A 418 12.21 8.20 -13.49
N ASN A 419 11.23 8.98 -13.02
CA ASN A 419 10.69 8.88 -11.66
C ASN A 419 9.46 7.98 -11.58
N VAL A 420 9.56 6.74 -12.03
CA VAL A 420 8.52 5.71 -11.87
C VAL A 420 8.73 4.98 -10.54
N ASP A 421 7.64 4.65 -9.86
CA ASP A 421 7.70 3.92 -8.59
C ASP A 421 8.25 2.51 -8.79
N TYR A 422 9.04 2.06 -7.81
CA TYR A 422 9.77 0.80 -7.90
C TYR A 422 8.85 -0.43 -8.00
N VAL A 423 7.70 -0.38 -7.31
CA VAL A 423 6.69 -1.44 -7.34
C VAL A 423 6.22 -1.81 -8.76
N ALA A 424 6.25 -0.86 -9.70
CA ALA A 424 5.88 -1.11 -11.10
C ALA A 424 6.75 -2.19 -11.79
N CYS A 425 7.96 -2.44 -11.26
CA CYS A 425 8.86 -3.48 -11.78
C CYS A 425 8.27 -4.89 -11.62
N TRP A 426 7.57 -5.16 -10.53
CA TRP A 426 6.88 -6.45 -10.31
C TRP A 426 5.75 -6.66 -11.30
N PHE A 427 4.96 -5.64 -11.58
CA PHE A 427 3.91 -5.69 -12.60
C PHE A 427 4.48 -6.03 -13.97
N LYS A 428 5.53 -5.32 -14.40
CA LYS A 428 6.16 -5.57 -15.69
C LYS A 428 6.81 -6.96 -15.76
N LYS A 429 7.51 -7.37 -14.70
CA LYS A 429 8.17 -8.68 -14.67
C LYS A 429 7.14 -9.81 -14.70
N ALA A 430 6.05 -9.70 -13.93
CA ALA A 430 4.95 -10.65 -13.94
C ALA A 430 4.27 -10.71 -15.32
N ALA A 431 3.97 -9.57 -15.95
CA ALA A 431 3.38 -9.52 -17.28
C ALA A 431 4.24 -10.25 -18.32
N VAL A 432 5.57 -10.08 -18.28
CA VAL A 432 6.48 -10.79 -19.19
C VAL A 432 6.56 -12.28 -18.86
N PHE A 433 6.68 -12.64 -17.58
CA PHE A 433 6.80 -14.02 -17.13
C PHE A 433 5.59 -14.86 -17.48
N THR A 434 4.39 -14.30 -17.26
CA THR A 434 3.11 -15.03 -17.47
C THR A 434 2.64 -15.07 -18.93
N LYS A 435 3.43 -14.55 -19.86
CA LYS A 435 3.07 -14.54 -21.28
C LYS A 435 2.83 -15.94 -21.82
N ASN A 436 1.70 -16.13 -22.53
CA ASN A 436 1.23 -17.40 -23.07
C ASN A 436 0.87 -18.45 -22.00
N THR A 437 0.43 -18.02 -20.84
CA THR A 437 -0.07 -18.89 -19.76
C THR A 437 -1.45 -18.44 -19.31
N ALA A 438 -2.10 -19.26 -18.47
CA ALA A 438 -3.35 -18.95 -17.82
C ALA A 438 -3.14 -18.38 -16.39
N ILE A 439 -1.91 -18.06 -16.01
CA ILE A 439 -1.57 -17.55 -14.67
C ILE A 439 -2.26 -16.20 -14.45
N ARG A 440 -2.93 -16.07 -13.31
CA ARG A 440 -3.50 -14.79 -12.86
C ARG A 440 -2.61 -14.16 -11.81
N CYS A 441 -2.44 -12.85 -11.88
CA CYS A 441 -1.59 -12.07 -10.97
C CYS A 441 -2.42 -11.04 -10.22
N ALA A 442 -2.05 -10.75 -8.96
CA ALA A 442 -2.59 -9.62 -8.23
C ALA A 442 -1.55 -9.02 -7.28
N PHE A 443 -1.34 -7.71 -7.39
CA PHE A 443 -0.41 -7.01 -6.52
C PHE A 443 -1.04 -5.81 -5.84
N VAL A 444 -0.60 -5.58 -4.61
CA VAL A 444 -0.80 -4.32 -3.91
C VAL A 444 0.23 -3.32 -4.42
N ALA A 445 -0.18 -2.08 -4.64
CA ALA A 445 0.71 -1.02 -5.08
C ALA A 445 0.31 0.34 -4.51
N THR A 446 1.21 1.30 -4.56
CA THR A 446 0.84 2.70 -4.35
C THR A 446 -0.08 3.16 -5.48
N ASP A 447 -1.04 4.03 -5.15
CA ASP A 447 -2.00 4.60 -6.10
C ASP A 447 -1.32 5.36 -7.27
N SER A 448 -0.08 5.77 -7.08
CA SER A 448 0.72 6.53 -8.05
C SER A 448 0.94 5.82 -9.39
N ILE A 449 0.95 4.48 -9.44
CA ILE A 449 1.13 3.74 -10.71
C ILE A 449 -0.13 3.81 -11.61
N CYS A 450 -1.27 4.17 -11.06
CA CYS A 450 -2.55 4.30 -11.77
C CYS A 450 -3.04 5.75 -11.85
N GLN A 451 -2.15 6.76 -11.70
CA GLN A 451 -2.52 8.16 -11.73
C GLN A 451 -1.41 9.08 -12.28
N GLY A 452 -1.81 10.19 -12.84
CA GLY A 452 -0.93 11.30 -13.20
C GLY A 452 0.14 10.95 -14.23
N GLN A 453 1.38 11.39 -13.96
CA GLN A 453 2.49 11.26 -14.91
C GLN A 453 3.06 9.85 -15.01
N GLN A 454 2.78 8.96 -14.06
CA GLN A 454 3.36 7.63 -14.03
C GLN A 454 2.62 6.62 -14.90
N ILE A 455 1.33 6.83 -15.17
CA ILE A 455 0.50 5.91 -15.95
C ILE A 455 1.12 5.61 -17.32
N TYR A 456 1.40 6.64 -18.11
CA TYR A 456 1.85 6.44 -19.49
C TYR A 456 3.14 5.62 -19.58
N PRO A 457 4.25 5.99 -18.89
CA PRO A 457 5.49 5.23 -18.99
C PRO A 457 5.38 3.79 -18.43
N ILE A 458 4.56 3.54 -17.41
CA ILE A 458 4.38 2.21 -16.83
C ILE A 458 3.50 1.36 -17.75
N TRP A 459 2.26 1.79 -17.94
CA TRP A 459 1.24 0.96 -18.58
C TRP A 459 1.41 0.83 -20.08
N LYS A 460 2.03 1.80 -20.77
CA LYS A 460 2.45 1.61 -22.15
C LYS A 460 3.32 0.37 -22.32
N ASN A 461 4.25 0.15 -21.37
CA ASN A 461 5.14 -1.00 -21.40
C ASN A 461 4.48 -2.33 -20.99
N ILE A 462 3.49 -2.28 -20.07
CA ILE A 462 2.79 -3.47 -19.58
C ILE A 462 1.76 -3.93 -20.61
N LEU A 463 0.94 -3.02 -21.15
CA LEU A 463 -0.12 -3.34 -22.10
C LEU A 463 0.41 -3.88 -23.44
N GLN A 464 1.68 -3.65 -23.78
CA GLN A 464 2.32 -4.26 -24.95
C GLN A 464 2.44 -5.78 -24.87
N ASP A 465 2.25 -6.34 -23.68
CA ASP A 465 2.29 -7.79 -23.43
C ASP A 465 0.88 -8.42 -23.43
N ASP A 466 -0.13 -7.75 -23.98
CA ASP A 466 -1.53 -8.20 -24.05
C ASP A 466 -2.11 -8.55 -22.67
N ILE A 467 -1.99 -7.61 -21.72
CA ILE A 467 -2.48 -7.73 -20.35
C ILE A 467 -3.87 -7.09 -20.21
N TYR A 468 -4.76 -7.79 -19.51
CA TYR A 468 -6.08 -7.33 -19.10
C TYR A 468 -6.15 -7.19 -17.58
N ILE A 469 -6.77 -6.11 -17.11
CA ILE A 469 -7.06 -5.94 -15.68
C ILE A 469 -8.38 -6.66 -15.38
N ASN A 470 -8.31 -7.75 -14.64
CA ASN A 470 -9.44 -8.61 -14.32
C ASN A 470 -10.24 -8.07 -13.12
N PHE A 471 -9.55 -7.51 -12.13
CA PHE A 471 -10.17 -6.78 -11.03
C PHE A 471 -9.28 -5.67 -10.51
N ALA A 472 -9.87 -4.67 -9.85
CA ALA A 472 -9.10 -3.64 -9.18
C ALA A 472 -9.84 -3.06 -7.97
N TYR A 473 -9.11 -2.81 -6.89
CA TYR A 473 -9.54 -1.93 -5.81
C TYR A 473 -9.01 -0.52 -6.05
N LYS A 474 -9.93 0.45 -6.11
CA LYS A 474 -9.56 1.87 -6.13
C LYS A 474 -8.86 2.22 -4.82
N PHE A 475 -8.17 3.37 -4.80
CA PHE A 475 -7.36 3.78 -3.66
C PHE A 475 -8.15 3.71 -2.34
N PHE A 476 -7.51 3.10 -1.33
CA PHE A 476 -8.01 3.00 0.03
C PHE A 476 -6.86 3.17 1.03
N LYS A 477 -7.19 3.43 2.28
CA LYS A 477 -6.17 3.54 3.32
C LYS A 477 -5.62 2.16 3.66
N TRP A 478 -4.30 2.01 3.57
CA TRP A 478 -3.62 0.85 4.09
C TRP A 478 -3.42 1.02 5.59
N ASN A 479 -4.20 0.30 6.36
CA ASN A 479 -4.04 0.28 7.82
C ASN A 479 -2.97 -0.75 8.15
N SER A 480 -1.83 -0.28 8.70
CA SER A 480 -0.93 -1.18 9.40
C SER A 480 -1.37 -1.21 10.85
N GLU A 481 -1.67 -2.38 11.38
CA GLU A 481 -2.12 -2.57 12.76
C GLU A 481 -1.01 -2.24 13.80
N ALA A 482 0.23 -2.11 13.36
CA ALA A 482 1.39 -1.84 14.19
C ALA A 482 1.74 -0.34 14.30
N GLY A 483 0.84 0.48 14.92
CA GLY A 483 1.20 1.79 15.45
C GLY A 483 1.05 2.98 14.51
N LYS A 484 1.09 4.20 15.06
CA LYS A 484 0.86 5.55 14.48
C LYS A 484 1.87 5.94 13.38
N THR A 485 1.96 5.21 12.28
CA THR A 485 2.79 5.56 11.13
C THR A 485 1.96 6.19 10.01
N ALA A 486 2.63 6.91 9.12
CA ALA A 486 2.01 7.66 8.03
C ALA A 486 1.03 6.81 7.23
N THR A 487 -0.21 7.27 7.10
CA THR A 487 -1.24 6.66 6.27
C THR A 487 -0.76 6.61 4.82
N VAL A 488 -0.64 5.40 4.25
CA VAL A 488 -0.34 5.17 2.84
C VAL A 488 -1.65 4.83 2.12
N TYR A 489 -1.87 5.45 0.97
CA TYR A 489 -2.97 5.08 0.08
C TYR A 489 -2.47 4.07 -0.94
N VAL A 490 -3.19 2.96 -1.07
CA VAL A 490 -2.84 1.86 -1.97
C VAL A 490 -4.00 1.52 -2.90
N ILE A 491 -3.66 0.76 -3.92
CA ILE A 491 -4.58 0.10 -4.85
C ILE A 491 -4.24 -1.38 -4.89
N ILE A 492 -5.17 -2.20 -5.32
CA ILE A 492 -4.92 -3.59 -5.69
C ILE A 492 -5.29 -3.74 -7.15
N VAL A 493 -4.44 -4.38 -7.94
CA VAL A 493 -4.69 -4.64 -9.36
C VAL A 493 -4.45 -6.11 -9.64
N GLY A 494 -5.51 -6.79 -10.02
CA GLY A 494 -5.47 -8.15 -10.53
C GLY A 494 -5.46 -8.14 -12.06
N PHE A 495 -4.54 -8.88 -12.68
CA PHE A 495 -4.34 -8.87 -14.12
C PHE A 495 -3.86 -10.24 -14.65
N SER A 496 -4.12 -10.48 -15.92
CA SER A 496 -3.67 -11.68 -16.63
C SER A 496 -3.66 -11.45 -18.15
N HIS A 497 -3.25 -12.48 -18.89
CA HIS A 497 -3.39 -12.52 -20.35
C HIS A 497 -4.76 -13.03 -20.83
N ILE A 498 -5.69 -13.25 -19.89
CA ILE A 498 -7.05 -13.70 -20.18
C ILE A 498 -8.00 -12.54 -19.96
N GLU A 499 -8.75 -12.21 -20.99
CA GLU A 499 -9.83 -11.24 -20.89
C GLU A 499 -11.05 -11.89 -20.23
N ASP A 500 -11.43 -11.42 -19.04
CA ASP A 500 -12.65 -11.84 -18.38
C ASP A 500 -13.86 -11.14 -19.04
N ARG A 501 -14.99 -11.85 -19.15
CA ARG A 501 -16.24 -11.25 -19.68
C ARG A 501 -16.75 -10.09 -18.83
N GLU A 502 -16.52 -10.15 -17.53
CA GLU A 502 -16.88 -9.15 -16.55
C GLU A 502 -15.70 -8.96 -15.59
N ALA A 503 -15.12 -7.78 -15.58
CA ALA A 503 -14.08 -7.39 -14.62
C ALA A 503 -14.71 -6.74 -13.39
N LEU A 504 -14.08 -6.90 -12.24
CA LEU A 504 -14.60 -6.43 -10.94
C LEU A 504 -13.90 -5.15 -10.49
N LEU A 505 -14.64 -4.05 -10.39
CA LEU A 505 -14.12 -2.77 -9.90
C LEU A 505 -14.68 -2.47 -8.51
N PHE A 506 -13.80 -2.48 -7.50
CA PHE A 506 -14.12 -2.22 -6.10
C PHE A 506 -13.88 -0.75 -5.74
N SER A 507 -14.85 -0.12 -5.09
CA SER A 507 -14.77 1.28 -4.64
C SER A 507 -15.44 1.42 -3.27
N GLY A 508 -14.67 1.46 -2.19
CA GLY A 508 -15.17 1.27 -0.84
C GLY A 508 -15.88 -0.09 -0.75
N ASP A 509 -17.06 -0.11 -0.17
CA ASP A 509 -17.88 -1.34 -0.01
C ASP A 509 -18.67 -1.72 -1.27
N ARG A 510 -18.50 -0.99 -2.37
CA ARG A 510 -19.24 -1.23 -3.62
C ARG A 510 -18.39 -2.01 -4.62
N VAL A 511 -19.00 -3.05 -5.19
CA VAL A 511 -18.44 -3.81 -6.32
C VAL A 511 -19.27 -3.52 -7.56
N ILE A 512 -18.60 -3.18 -8.64
CA ILE A 512 -19.24 -2.89 -9.93
C ILE A 512 -18.63 -3.84 -10.96
N LYS A 513 -19.49 -4.59 -11.66
CA LYS A 513 -19.09 -5.39 -12.81
C LYS A 513 -19.01 -4.51 -14.04
N VAL A 514 -17.89 -4.55 -14.72
CA VAL A 514 -17.61 -3.74 -15.91
C VAL A 514 -17.01 -4.61 -17.00
N PRO A 515 -17.23 -4.27 -18.29
CA PRO A 515 -16.69 -5.06 -19.38
C PRO A 515 -15.15 -4.96 -19.50
N HIS A 516 -14.59 -3.86 -19.02
CA HIS A 516 -13.14 -3.61 -19.09
C HIS A 516 -12.72 -2.61 -18.01
N ILE A 517 -11.52 -2.75 -17.47
CA ILE A 517 -10.91 -1.81 -16.53
C ILE A 517 -9.64 -1.24 -17.16
N SER A 518 -9.63 0.08 -17.36
CA SER A 518 -8.44 0.78 -17.86
C SER A 518 -7.39 0.97 -16.75
N PRO A 519 -6.13 1.30 -17.10
CA PRO A 519 -5.09 1.62 -16.13
C PRO A 519 -5.40 2.79 -15.17
N TYR A 520 -6.41 3.61 -15.48
CA TYR A 520 -6.95 4.63 -14.58
C TYR A 520 -7.92 4.06 -13.54
N LEU A 521 -8.11 2.75 -13.51
CA LEU A 521 -9.09 2.04 -12.69
C LEU A 521 -10.51 2.57 -12.92
N THR A 522 -10.86 2.74 -14.17
CA THR A 522 -12.18 3.17 -14.65
C THR A 522 -12.69 2.23 -15.72
N ALA A 523 -14.03 2.17 -15.86
CA ALA A 523 -14.69 1.41 -16.93
C ALA A 523 -14.56 2.14 -18.28
N ALA A 524 -13.37 2.14 -18.87
CA ALA A 524 -13.04 2.80 -20.11
C ALA A 524 -11.98 2.02 -20.89
N GLU A 525 -11.79 2.34 -22.17
CA GLU A 525 -10.74 1.77 -23.02
C GLU A 525 -9.33 2.14 -22.51
N ASP A 526 -8.30 1.40 -22.89
CA ASP A 526 -6.89 1.61 -22.51
C ASP A 526 -6.25 2.79 -23.27
N ILE A 527 -6.79 3.98 -23.07
CA ILE A 527 -6.25 5.20 -23.67
C ILE A 527 -5.35 5.89 -22.65
N LEU A 528 -4.04 5.92 -22.92
CA LEU A 528 -3.04 6.47 -22.02
C LEU A 528 -2.72 7.92 -22.35
N VAL A 529 -2.85 8.82 -21.38
CA VAL A 529 -2.54 10.24 -21.54
C VAL A 529 -1.07 10.51 -21.28
N SER A 530 -0.34 10.96 -22.32
CA SER A 530 1.08 11.29 -22.20
C SER A 530 1.30 12.73 -21.75
N SER A 531 2.46 13.02 -21.12
CA SER A 531 2.82 14.38 -20.71
C SER A 531 3.09 15.28 -21.92
N ARG A 532 2.48 16.48 -21.96
CA ARG A 532 2.64 17.48 -23.01
C ARG A 532 3.07 18.83 -22.45
N ASN A 533 3.97 19.50 -23.15
CA ASN A 533 4.44 20.84 -22.77
C ASN A 533 3.58 21.98 -23.35
N LYS A 534 2.70 21.69 -24.31
CA LYS A 534 1.79 22.65 -24.96
C LYS A 534 0.38 22.07 -25.01
N PRO A 535 -0.66 22.89 -24.93
CA PRO A 535 -2.04 22.46 -25.09
C PRO A 535 -2.26 21.72 -26.42
N LEU A 536 -3.10 20.68 -26.38
CA LEU A 536 -3.54 19.91 -27.54
C LEU A 536 -4.41 20.77 -28.48
N CYS A 537 -5.26 21.61 -27.90
CA CYS A 537 -6.16 22.50 -28.59
C CYS A 537 -5.60 23.95 -28.64
N GLN A 538 -6.14 24.80 -29.54
CA GLN A 538 -5.78 26.22 -29.64
C GLN A 538 -6.44 27.03 -28.52
N VAL A 539 -5.84 27.03 -27.35
CA VAL A 539 -6.31 27.71 -26.13
C VAL A 539 -5.15 28.43 -25.43
N PRO A 540 -5.42 29.40 -24.55
CA PRO A 540 -4.38 30.07 -23.80
C PRO A 540 -3.56 29.10 -22.95
N VAL A 541 -2.27 29.38 -22.80
CA VAL A 541 -1.34 28.48 -22.08
C VAL A 541 -1.39 28.74 -20.60
N PHE A 542 -1.56 27.70 -19.81
CA PHE A 542 -1.26 27.76 -18.38
C PHE A 542 0.24 27.76 -18.14
N LYS A 543 0.67 28.61 -17.23
CA LYS A 543 2.07 28.68 -16.76
C LYS A 543 2.09 28.46 -15.25
N MET A 544 3.17 27.93 -14.76
CA MET A 544 3.45 27.89 -13.31
C MET A 544 3.68 29.31 -12.80
N GLY A 545 3.22 29.64 -11.62
CA GLY A 545 3.51 30.93 -11.00
C GLY A 545 4.99 31.13 -10.66
N ASN A 546 5.29 32.22 -10.01
CA ASN A 546 6.66 32.67 -9.76
C ASN A 546 7.33 31.85 -8.62
N GLN A 547 8.66 31.72 -8.72
CA GLN A 547 9.46 31.02 -7.71
C GLN A 547 10.70 31.84 -7.33
N PRO A 548 10.69 32.53 -6.18
CA PRO A 548 11.79 33.41 -5.79
C PRO A 548 13.09 32.68 -5.46
N ILE A 549 13.07 31.58 -4.73
CA ILE A 549 14.25 30.91 -4.14
C ILE A 549 15.09 31.89 -3.32
N ASP A 550 14.47 32.51 -2.36
CA ASP A 550 14.95 33.64 -1.59
C ASP A 550 15.06 33.41 -0.08
N ASN A 551 14.74 32.20 0.39
CA ASN A 551 14.62 31.88 1.83
C ASN A 551 13.61 32.78 2.58
N GLY A 552 12.59 33.29 1.87
CA GLY A 552 11.57 34.17 2.44
C GLY A 552 11.98 35.66 2.57
N ASN A 553 13.17 36.04 2.10
CA ASN A 553 13.63 37.44 2.21
C ASN A 553 12.85 38.45 1.38
N TYR A 554 12.13 38.00 0.35
CA TYR A 554 11.31 38.89 -0.50
C TYR A 554 9.82 38.79 -0.23
N LEU A 555 9.39 38.05 0.79
CA LEU A 555 7.97 37.88 1.14
C LEU A 555 7.66 38.50 2.48
N PHE A 556 6.62 39.32 2.53
CA PHE A 556 6.25 40.19 3.67
C PHE A 556 4.76 39.99 3.98
N THR A 557 4.41 40.04 5.23
CA THR A 557 3.06 40.36 5.67
C THR A 557 2.74 41.83 5.44
N LYS A 558 1.49 42.25 5.53
CA LYS A 558 1.11 43.65 5.34
C LYS A 558 1.86 44.59 6.30
N SER A 559 1.91 44.23 7.60
CA SER A 559 2.59 45.04 8.61
C SER A 559 4.12 45.10 8.42
N GLU A 560 4.74 44.00 7.99
CA GLU A 560 6.18 43.98 7.69
C GLU A 560 6.50 44.85 6.47
N MET A 561 5.65 44.82 5.42
CA MET A 561 5.80 45.66 4.26
C MET A 561 5.66 47.16 4.64
N ASP A 562 4.63 47.51 5.41
CA ASP A 562 4.39 48.90 5.81
C ASP A 562 5.58 49.45 6.63
N ASN A 563 6.09 48.69 7.59
CA ASN A 563 7.28 49.03 8.37
C ASN A 563 8.55 49.08 7.52
N PHE A 564 8.65 48.27 6.45
CA PHE A 564 9.78 48.31 5.53
C PHE A 564 9.74 49.56 4.65
N VAL A 565 8.55 49.90 4.13
CA VAL A 565 8.34 51.09 3.31
C VAL A 565 8.54 52.37 4.11
N GLU A 566 8.19 52.42 5.38
CA GLU A 566 8.49 53.54 6.29
C GLU A 566 9.99 53.79 6.38
N LYS A 567 10.81 52.70 6.46
CA LYS A 567 12.29 52.82 6.51
C LYS A 567 12.92 53.10 5.14
N GLU A 568 12.31 52.60 4.09
CA GLU A 568 12.80 52.63 2.71
C GLU A 568 11.69 53.06 1.72
N PRO A 569 11.22 54.33 1.73
CA PRO A 569 10.06 54.76 0.94
C PRO A 569 10.16 54.46 -0.57
N ASN A 570 11.38 54.54 -1.12
CA ASN A 570 11.63 54.25 -2.54
C ASN A 570 11.37 52.80 -2.93
N SER A 571 11.22 51.88 -1.95
CA SER A 571 10.93 50.45 -2.19
C SER A 571 9.46 50.22 -2.55
N GLN A 572 8.53 51.11 -2.20
CA GLN A 572 7.08 50.93 -2.33
C GLN A 572 6.67 50.52 -3.76
N LYS A 573 7.28 51.11 -4.79
CA LYS A 573 6.98 50.85 -6.21
C LYS A 573 7.36 49.41 -6.65
N TYR A 574 8.18 48.70 -5.87
CA TYR A 574 8.62 47.33 -6.15
C TYR A 574 7.81 46.29 -5.42
N PHE A 575 6.91 46.66 -4.52
CA PHE A 575 6.02 45.71 -3.86
C PHE A 575 4.82 45.34 -4.74
N ARG A 576 4.47 44.10 -4.75
CA ARG A 576 3.28 43.53 -5.41
C ARG A 576 2.54 42.61 -4.44
N GLN A 577 1.22 42.53 -4.61
CA GLN A 577 0.46 41.50 -3.89
C GLN A 577 0.96 40.11 -4.30
N TRP A 578 1.00 39.22 -3.34
CA TRP A 578 1.48 37.87 -3.53
C TRP A 578 0.48 36.87 -3.02
N LEU A 579 0.11 35.88 -3.85
CA LEU A 579 -0.75 34.78 -3.49
C LEU A 579 -0.02 33.45 -3.64
N ASP A 580 -0.01 32.65 -2.60
CA ASP A 580 0.25 31.21 -2.69
C ASP A 580 -1.08 30.44 -2.79
N GLY A 581 -1.01 29.10 -2.94
CA GLY A 581 -2.22 28.28 -3.10
C GLY A 581 -3.19 28.40 -1.93
N ALA A 582 -2.70 28.46 -0.70
CA ALA A 582 -3.51 28.64 0.49
C ALA A 582 -4.08 30.05 0.58
N GLY A 583 -3.28 31.06 0.28
CA GLY A 583 -3.71 32.46 0.27
C GLY A 583 -4.82 32.71 -0.76
N PHE A 584 -4.73 32.09 -1.94
CA PHE A 584 -5.77 32.17 -2.96
C PHE A 584 -7.10 31.56 -2.52
N LEU A 585 -7.04 30.41 -1.86
CA LEU A 585 -8.24 29.72 -1.39
C LEU A 585 -8.87 30.42 -0.17
N ASN A 586 -8.06 30.99 0.74
CA ASN A 586 -8.52 31.56 2.01
C ASN A 586 -8.54 33.09 2.01
N ASN A 587 -8.41 33.73 0.86
CA ASN A 587 -8.42 35.18 0.69
C ASN A 587 -7.40 35.89 1.59
N THR A 588 -6.19 35.33 1.73
CA THR A 588 -5.09 35.88 2.53
C THR A 588 -3.92 36.29 1.66
N PHE A 589 -3.54 37.54 1.75
CA PHE A 589 -2.51 38.14 0.90
C PHE A 589 -1.20 38.32 1.65
N LYS A 590 -0.10 38.08 0.92
CA LYS A 590 1.25 38.55 1.27
C LYS A 590 1.69 39.62 0.29
N TYR A 591 2.85 40.16 0.50
CA TYR A 591 3.47 41.15 -0.42
C TYR A 591 4.85 40.63 -0.79
N CYS A 592 5.19 40.81 -2.06
CA CYS A 592 6.46 40.40 -2.60
C CYS A 592 7.26 41.62 -3.08
N LEU A 593 8.49 41.74 -2.61
CA LEU A 593 9.45 42.71 -3.09
C LEU A 593 10.10 42.15 -4.39
N TRP A 594 9.67 42.65 -5.54
CA TRP A 594 10.24 42.25 -6.83
C TRP A 594 11.17 43.30 -7.43
N LEU A 595 12.47 43.02 -7.36
CA LEU A 595 13.55 43.96 -7.78
C LEU A 595 14.07 43.64 -9.18
N GLY A 596 13.44 42.79 -9.97
CA GLY A 596 13.91 42.41 -11.31
C GLY A 596 13.95 43.55 -12.33
N GLY A 597 13.15 44.59 -12.13
CA GLY A 597 13.19 45.82 -12.92
C GLY A 597 13.97 46.97 -12.28
N CYS A 598 14.60 46.73 -11.11
CA CYS A 598 15.37 47.77 -10.41
C CYS A 598 16.75 47.96 -11.05
N SER A 599 17.10 49.21 -11.39
CA SER A 599 18.43 49.52 -11.89
C SER A 599 19.49 49.45 -10.78
N PRO A 600 20.76 49.20 -11.09
CA PRO A 600 21.83 49.17 -10.10
C PRO A 600 21.97 50.50 -9.31
N ALA A 601 21.67 51.61 -9.92
CA ALA A 601 21.70 52.95 -9.28
C ALA A 601 20.57 53.09 -8.26
N GLU A 602 19.35 52.69 -8.62
CA GLU A 602 18.19 52.65 -7.68
C GLU A 602 18.42 51.72 -6.54
N LEU A 603 18.94 50.49 -6.80
CA LEU A 603 19.22 49.52 -5.74
C LEU A 603 20.28 50.03 -4.75
N LYS A 604 21.30 50.74 -5.25
CA LYS A 604 22.32 51.37 -4.41
C LYS A 604 21.76 52.47 -3.52
N ALA A 605 20.72 53.17 -4.01
CA ALA A 605 19.98 54.17 -3.25
C ALA A 605 18.98 53.58 -2.21
N MET A 606 18.80 52.27 -2.16
CA MET A 606 17.92 51.55 -1.27
C MET A 606 18.71 50.57 -0.39
N PRO A 607 19.35 51.00 0.70
CA PRO A 607 20.23 50.19 1.52
C PRO A 607 19.55 48.98 2.18
N GLU A 608 18.28 49.07 2.60
CA GLU A 608 17.53 47.99 3.17
C GLU A 608 17.22 46.92 2.11
N CYS A 609 16.81 47.30 0.90
CA CYS A 609 16.66 46.38 -0.22
C CYS A 609 17.99 45.66 -0.54
N LEU A 610 19.11 46.42 -0.53
CA LEU A 610 20.43 45.88 -0.82
C LEU A 610 20.86 44.81 0.21
N LYS A 611 20.48 44.96 1.51
CA LYS A 611 20.71 43.95 2.54
C LYS A 611 19.99 42.65 2.22
N LEU A 612 18.73 42.73 1.80
CA LEU A 612 17.96 41.55 1.40
C LEU A 612 18.55 40.83 0.18
N VAL A 613 18.98 41.62 -0.83
CA VAL A 613 19.63 41.05 -2.03
C VAL A 613 20.91 40.31 -1.67
N LYS A 614 21.72 40.86 -0.74
CA LYS A 614 22.92 40.15 -0.25
C LYS A 614 22.56 38.86 0.48
N ALA A 615 21.55 38.89 1.35
CA ALA A 615 21.08 37.72 2.06
C ALA A 615 20.60 36.59 1.11
N VAL A 616 19.85 36.94 0.05
CA VAL A 616 19.42 36.01 -0.99
C VAL A 616 20.62 35.44 -1.76
N LYS A 617 21.61 36.29 -2.11
CA LYS A 617 22.83 35.85 -2.79
C LYS A 617 23.56 34.79 -1.94
N GLU A 618 23.85 35.09 -0.69
CA GLU A 618 24.52 34.19 0.25
C GLU A 618 23.76 32.88 0.42
N TYR A 619 22.42 32.92 0.57
CA TYR A 619 21.59 31.74 0.67
C TYR A 619 21.73 30.84 -0.56
N ARG A 620 21.72 31.44 -1.79
CA ARG A 620 21.85 30.69 -3.04
C ARG A 620 23.24 30.10 -3.22
N GLU A 621 24.31 30.81 -2.82
CA GLU A 621 25.70 30.35 -2.86
C GLU A 621 25.91 29.12 -1.98
N LYS A 622 25.26 29.06 -0.80
CA LYS A 622 25.35 27.94 0.16
C LYS A 622 24.56 26.71 -0.27
N SER A 623 23.77 26.78 -1.33
CA SER A 623 22.92 25.66 -1.76
C SER A 623 23.75 24.47 -2.29
N ASN A 624 23.32 23.26 -2.01
CA ASN A 624 23.91 22.04 -2.59
C ASN A 624 23.48 21.82 -4.07
N ARG A 625 22.47 22.53 -4.55
CA ARG A 625 21.95 22.39 -5.93
C ARG A 625 22.71 23.32 -6.89
N LYS A 626 23.37 22.78 -7.91
CA LYS A 626 24.10 23.54 -8.93
C LYS A 626 23.24 24.64 -9.60
N SER A 627 21.97 24.32 -9.90
CA SER A 627 21.03 25.30 -10.49
C SER A 627 20.75 26.48 -9.56
N THR A 628 20.58 26.24 -8.26
CA THR A 628 20.36 27.31 -7.28
C THR A 628 21.61 28.15 -7.07
N LYS A 629 22.82 27.57 -7.05
CA LYS A 629 24.08 28.30 -6.98
C LYS A 629 24.22 29.28 -8.13
N LYS A 630 23.86 28.86 -9.36
CA LYS A 630 23.92 29.72 -10.54
C LYS A 630 23.01 30.96 -10.44
N LEU A 631 21.89 30.87 -9.69
CA LEU A 631 20.99 32.01 -9.44
C LEU A 631 21.59 33.06 -8.50
N ALA A 632 22.69 32.78 -7.82
CA ALA A 632 23.38 33.74 -6.97
C ALA A 632 23.99 34.89 -7.81
N ASP A 633 24.24 34.70 -9.12
CA ASP A 633 24.71 35.71 -10.04
C ASP A 633 23.64 36.77 -10.34
N THR A 634 22.36 36.42 -10.13
CA THR A 634 21.21 37.32 -10.38
C THR A 634 20.28 37.36 -9.16
N PRO A 635 20.75 37.86 -8.01
CA PRO A 635 20.00 37.76 -6.75
C PRO A 635 18.71 38.57 -6.71
N THR A 636 18.55 39.58 -7.54
CA THR A 636 17.32 40.39 -7.71
C THR A 636 16.25 39.71 -8.55
N ARG A 637 16.60 38.61 -9.24
CA ARG A 637 15.68 37.85 -10.12
C ARG A 637 15.18 36.57 -9.42
N PHE A 638 13.99 36.14 -9.82
CA PHE A 638 13.46 34.85 -9.39
C PHE A 638 13.98 33.72 -10.27
N GLN A 639 13.91 32.49 -9.77
CA GLN A 639 14.20 31.31 -10.60
C GLN A 639 13.18 31.15 -11.73
N THR A 640 11.92 31.40 -11.42
CA THR A 640 10.84 31.40 -12.40
C THR A 640 10.13 32.73 -12.31
N GLU A 641 10.04 33.41 -13.44
CA GLU A 641 9.36 34.69 -13.58
C GLU A 641 8.28 34.55 -14.65
N ASN A 642 7.05 34.43 -14.23
CA ASN A 642 5.85 34.42 -15.05
C ASN A 642 4.94 35.56 -14.56
N MET A 643 5.34 36.80 -14.85
CA MET A 643 4.57 37.98 -14.49
C MET A 643 3.35 38.08 -15.43
N PRO A 644 2.15 38.24 -14.87
CA PRO A 644 0.96 38.38 -15.69
C PRO A 644 0.94 39.71 -16.45
N SER A 645 0.33 39.71 -17.62
CA SER A 645 -0.02 40.91 -18.36
C SER A 645 -1.54 40.98 -18.50
N GLY A 646 -2.17 41.99 -17.90
CA GLY A 646 -3.62 42.11 -17.83
C GLY A 646 -4.25 41.05 -16.91
N ASN A 647 -5.57 40.91 -16.98
CA ASN A 647 -6.32 39.93 -16.20
C ASN A 647 -5.99 38.52 -16.66
N TYR A 648 -5.93 37.59 -15.69
CA TYR A 648 -5.62 36.18 -15.93
C TYR A 648 -6.42 35.27 -14.99
N ILE A 649 -6.63 34.00 -15.38
CA ILE A 649 -7.20 32.97 -14.50
C ILE A 649 -6.08 32.40 -13.65
N ALA A 650 -6.32 32.31 -12.33
CA ALA A 650 -5.51 31.54 -11.39
C ALA A 650 -6.21 30.25 -10.98
N ALA A 651 -5.45 29.16 -10.92
CA ALA A 651 -5.90 27.84 -10.46
C ALA A 651 -4.91 27.26 -9.44
N PRO A 652 -5.34 26.67 -8.31
CA PRO A 652 -4.46 26.05 -7.35
C PRO A 652 -3.84 24.76 -7.92
N GLU A 653 -2.56 24.52 -7.58
CA GLU A 653 -1.86 23.26 -7.91
C GLU A 653 -2.51 22.07 -7.21
N VAL A 654 -2.96 22.27 -5.97
CA VAL A 654 -3.57 21.23 -5.13
C VAL A 654 -4.93 21.73 -4.63
N SER A 655 -5.95 20.89 -4.77
CA SER A 655 -7.30 21.15 -4.26
C SER A 655 -7.84 19.92 -3.56
N SER A 656 -8.60 20.11 -2.48
CA SER A 656 -9.25 19.00 -1.75
C SER A 656 -10.10 18.13 -2.69
N GLY A 657 -10.02 16.82 -2.53
CA GLY A 657 -10.84 15.86 -3.27
C GLY A 657 -12.33 15.93 -2.96
N ASN A 658 -12.69 16.49 -1.80
CA ASN A 658 -14.08 16.70 -1.40
C ASN A 658 -14.76 17.85 -2.16
N ARG A 659 -13.97 18.69 -2.85
CA ARG A 659 -14.56 19.77 -3.66
C ARG A 659 -15.10 19.24 -4.98
N ARG A 660 -16.35 19.58 -5.26
CA ARG A 660 -16.99 19.23 -6.53
C ARG A 660 -16.30 19.88 -7.75
N TYR A 661 -15.77 21.08 -7.56
CA TYR A 661 -15.01 21.85 -8.57
C TYR A 661 -13.71 22.37 -7.96
N ILE A 662 -12.63 22.42 -8.74
CA ILE A 662 -11.41 23.10 -8.32
C ILE A 662 -11.69 24.61 -8.39
N PRO A 663 -11.59 25.37 -7.27
CA PRO A 663 -11.82 26.80 -7.32
C PRO A 663 -10.78 27.50 -8.21
N MET A 664 -11.25 28.19 -9.23
CA MET A 664 -10.43 29.06 -10.07
C MET A 664 -11.02 30.46 -10.06
N GLY A 665 -10.24 31.48 -10.34
CA GLY A 665 -10.71 32.86 -10.30
C GLY A 665 -9.86 33.77 -11.16
N PHE A 666 -10.41 34.93 -11.50
CA PHE A 666 -9.67 36.00 -12.18
C PHE A 666 -8.86 36.84 -11.18
N LEU A 667 -7.65 37.18 -11.55
CA LEU A 667 -6.76 38.10 -10.84
C LEU A 667 -6.25 39.11 -11.82
N ASP A 668 -5.81 40.28 -11.30
CA ASP A 668 -5.22 41.36 -12.09
C ASP A 668 -3.69 41.25 -12.18
N GLU A 669 -3.09 42.04 -13.03
CA GLU A 669 -1.65 42.09 -13.27
C GLU A 669 -0.81 42.58 -12.08
N ASN A 670 -1.43 43.18 -11.05
CA ASN A 670 -0.75 43.65 -9.85
C ASN A 670 -0.58 42.53 -8.81
N THR A 671 -1.24 41.40 -9.02
CA THR A 671 -1.19 40.24 -8.12
C THR A 671 -0.25 39.18 -8.70
N PHE A 672 0.83 38.88 -8.00
CA PHE A 672 1.77 37.83 -8.39
C PHE A 672 1.42 36.53 -7.72
N CYS A 673 1.44 35.47 -8.49
CA CYS A 673 1.18 34.11 -7.98
C CYS A 673 2.47 33.34 -7.71
N SER A 674 2.51 32.59 -6.61
CA SER A 674 3.56 31.61 -6.33
C SER A 674 3.48 30.42 -7.28
N ASN A 675 4.54 29.60 -7.29
CA ASN A 675 4.59 28.34 -8.03
C ASN A 675 3.53 27.31 -7.58
N LYS A 676 2.76 27.63 -6.52
CA LYS A 676 1.62 26.81 -6.06
C LYS A 676 0.30 27.16 -6.75
N LEU A 677 0.33 28.15 -7.60
CA LEU A 677 -0.76 28.54 -8.49
C LEU A 677 -0.34 28.36 -9.96
N ARG A 678 -1.34 28.08 -10.78
CA ARG A 678 -1.24 28.07 -12.26
C ARG A 678 -1.92 29.32 -12.76
N LEU A 679 -1.33 29.98 -13.74
CA LEU A 679 -1.86 31.23 -14.27
C LEU A 679 -2.03 31.17 -15.80
N MET A 680 -3.17 31.66 -16.28
CA MET A 680 -3.54 31.70 -17.70
C MET A 680 -3.85 33.11 -18.11
N SER A 681 -2.90 33.77 -18.77
CA SER A 681 -3.10 35.10 -19.37
C SER A 681 -3.90 35.00 -20.67
N GLY A 682 -4.70 36.01 -20.98
CA GLY A 682 -5.53 36.06 -22.19
C GLY A 682 -6.79 35.14 -22.11
N ALA A 683 -7.12 34.64 -20.91
CA ALA A 683 -8.32 33.86 -20.68
C ALA A 683 -9.60 34.72 -20.72
N THR A 684 -10.68 34.17 -21.25
CA THR A 684 -12.01 34.78 -21.30
C THR A 684 -12.98 34.05 -20.41
N LEU A 685 -14.20 34.58 -20.29
CA LEU A 685 -15.30 33.86 -19.56
C LEU A 685 -15.60 32.51 -20.19
N PHE A 686 -15.41 32.32 -21.49
CA PHE A 686 -15.54 31.02 -22.12
C PHE A 686 -14.55 29.99 -21.52
N HIS A 687 -13.26 30.37 -21.44
CA HIS A 687 -12.25 29.48 -20.85
C HIS A 687 -12.54 29.17 -19.37
N PHE A 688 -12.97 30.18 -18.61
CA PHE A 688 -13.36 30.01 -17.23
C PHE A 688 -14.55 29.06 -17.08
N GLY A 689 -15.61 29.24 -17.90
CA GLY A 689 -16.80 28.40 -17.88
C GLY A 689 -16.49 26.93 -18.16
N VAL A 690 -15.66 26.65 -19.18
CA VAL A 690 -15.24 25.28 -19.51
C VAL A 690 -14.43 24.66 -18.36
N LEU A 691 -13.46 25.38 -17.80
CA LEU A 691 -12.63 24.89 -16.69
C LEU A 691 -13.41 24.71 -15.39
N GLN A 692 -14.49 25.48 -15.18
CA GLN A 692 -15.37 25.37 -14.02
C GLN A 692 -16.58 24.46 -14.25
N SER A 693 -16.49 23.51 -15.18
CA SER A 693 -17.54 22.56 -15.50
C SER A 693 -17.29 21.17 -14.94
N ASN A 694 -18.38 20.40 -14.81
CA ASN A 694 -18.31 18.98 -14.47
C ASN A 694 -17.56 18.15 -15.52
N VAL A 695 -17.57 18.55 -16.80
CA VAL A 695 -16.83 17.87 -17.87
C VAL A 695 -15.32 17.96 -17.63
N HIS A 696 -14.82 19.18 -17.31
CA HIS A 696 -13.41 19.34 -16.98
C HIS A 696 -13.03 18.64 -15.67
N MET A 697 -13.94 18.61 -14.70
CA MET A 697 -13.73 17.90 -13.46
C MET A 697 -13.71 16.38 -13.64
N ALA A 698 -14.57 15.82 -14.51
CA ALA A 698 -14.57 14.40 -14.85
C ALA A 698 -13.21 13.98 -15.47
N TRP A 699 -12.73 14.78 -16.43
CA TRP A 699 -11.38 14.61 -16.99
C TRP A 699 -10.30 14.71 -15.91
N THR A 700 -10.35 15.77 -15.10
CA THR A 700 -9.37 16.01 -14.03
C THR A 700 -9.31 14.86 -13.04
N ARG A 701 -10.44 14.40 -12.52
CA ARG A 701 -10.51 13.26 -11.59
C ARG A 701 -9.88 11.99 -12.16
N THR A 702 -10.00 11.79 -13.46
CA THR A 702 -9.46 10.60 -14.11
C THR A 702 -7.95 10.68 -14.32
N VAL A 703 -7.45 11.80 -14.88
CA VAL A 703 -6.05 11.86 -15.37
C VAL A 703 -5.07 12.54 -14.42
N CYS A 704 -5.56 13.28 -13.40
CA CYS A 704 -4.67 13.99 -12.49
C CYS A 704 -3.89 13.03 -11.58
N GLY A 705 -2.81 13.54 -11.00
CA GLY A 705 -2.19 12.90 -9.85
C GLY A 705 -2.91 13.30 -8.56
N TYR A 706 -2.75 12.48 -7.51
CA TYR A 706 -3.32 12.76 -6.20
C TYR A 706 -2.23 12.98 -5.15
N TYR A 707 -2.58 13.75 -4.14
CA TYR A 707 -1.78 13.97 -2.95
C TYR A 707 -2.61 13.54 -1.73
N GLY A 708 -2.56 12.25 -1.35
CA GLY A 708 -3.59 11.68 -0.53
C GLY A 708 -4.95 11.83 -1.24
N PRO A 709 -6.00 12.33 -0.57
CA PRO A 709 -7.31 12.52 -1.22
C PRO A 709 -7.37 13.76 -2.12
N SER A 710 -6.34 14.63 -2.17
CA SER A 710 -6.38 15.91 -2.88
C SER A 710 -5.93 15.79 -4.33
N TYR A 711 -6.63 16.46 -5.25
CA TYR A 711 -6.24 16.59 -6.66
C TYR A 711 -4.94 17.37 -6.81
N GLN A 712 -4.00 16.83 -7.59
CA GLN A 712 -2.81 17.57 -8.05
C GLN A 712 -3.04 18.02 -9.49
N TYR A 713 -3.48 19.26 -9.68
CA TYR A 713 -3.77 19.82 -11.00
C TYR A 713 -2.48 20.08 -11.78
N SER A 714 -2.15 19.15 -12.67
CA SER A 714 -0.94 19.23 -13.52
C SER A 714 -1.24 19.91 -14.85
N ILE A 715 -0.42 20.91 -15.22
CA ILE A 715 -0.51 21.53 -16.54
C ILE A 715 -0.26 20.50 -17.65
N ASN A 716 0.78 19.68 -17.49
CA ASN A 716 1.25 18.79 -18.55
C ASN A 716 0.37 17.57 -18.78
N ILE A 717 -0.39 17.13 -17.77
CA ILE A 717 -1.28 15.96 -17.85
C ILE A 717 -2.73 16.40 -17.99
N VAL A 718 -3.22 17.26 -17.09
CA VAL A 718 -4.63 17.62 -17.05
C VAL A 718 -4.96 18.63 -18.14
N TYR A 719 -4.35 19.82 -18.06
CA TYR A 719 -4.75 20.94 -18.91
C TYR A 719 -4.32 20.77 -20.36
N ASN A 720 -3.05 20.46 -20.60
CA ASN A 720 -2.51 20.42 -21.97
C ASN A 720 -3.07 19.26 -22.80
N ASN A 721 -3.67 18.26 -22.17
CA ASN A 721 -4.29 17.11 -22.84
C ASN A 721 -5.81 17.18 -22.88
N PHE A 722 -6.42 18.17 -22.25
CA PHE A 722 -7.88 18.29 -22.23
C PHE A 722 -8.44 18.53 -23.65
N PRO A 723 -9.35 17.68 -24.11
CA PRO A 723 -9.99 17.87 -25.42
C PRO A 723 -11.11 18.93 -25.31
N TRP A 724 -10.80 20.17 -25.68
CA TRP A 724 -11.73 21.27 -25.58
C TRP A 724 -12.90 21.13 -26.57
N PRO A 725 -14.10 21.63 -26.24
CA PRO A 725 -15.23 21.62 -27.17
C PRO A 725 -15.01 22.58 -28.33
N THR A 726 -15.68 22.32 -29.44
CA THR A 726 -15.74 23.21 -30.59
C THR A 726 -17.15 23.82 -30.68
N PRO A 727 -17.47 24.85 -29.86
CA PRO A 727 -18.82 25.39 -29.77
C PRO A 727 -19.17 26.26 -30.96
N THR A 728 -20.46 26.34 -31.28
CA THR A 728 -21.01 27.43 -32.10
C THR A 728 -20.93 28.76 -31.34
N ASP A 729 -21.05 29.89 -32.03
CA ASP A 729 -21.07 31.20 -31.40
C ASP A 729 -22.17 31.35 -30.34
N ALA A 730 -23.35 30.79 -30.59
CA ALA A 730 -24.44 30.78 -29.64
C ALA A 730 -24.12 29.93 -28.36
N GLN A 731 -23.49 28.78 -28.54
CA GLN A 731 -23.07 27.95 -27.42
C GLN A 731 -21.94 28.64 -26.61
N LYS A 732 -20.99 29.27 -27.30
CA LYS A 732 -19.92 30.05 -26.66
C LYS A 732 -20.50 31.21 -25.83
N ALA A 733 -21.38 32.01 -26.39
CA ALA A 733 -22.07 33.08 -25.67
C ALA A 733 -22.88 32.57 -24.47
N LYS A 734 -23.51 31.41 -24.60
CA LYS A 734 -24.23 30.77 -23.47
C LYS A 734 -23.27 30.34 -22.34
N ILE A 735 -22.12 29.75 -22.66
CA ILE A 735 -21.09 29.40 -21.69
C ILE A 735 -20.55 30.67 -21.00
N GLU A 736 -20.27 31.74 -21.74
CA GLU A 736 -19.82 33.01 -21.17
C GLU A 736 -20.84 33.64 -20.23
N GLN A 737 -22.15 33.55 -20.58
CA GLN A 737 -23.24 33.99 -19.71
C GLN A 737 -23.31 33.17 -18.40
N THR A 738 -23.21 31.86 -18.50
CA THR A 738 -23.30 30.99 -17.31
C THR A 738 -22.03 31.07 -16.47
N ALA A 739 -20.87 31.29 -17.07
CA ALA A 739 -19.61 31.56 -16.40
C ALA A 739 -19.66 32.87 -15.60
N GLN A 740 -20.27 33.94 -16.16
CA GLN A 740 -20.50 35.19 -15.43
C GLN A 740 -21.41 34.94 -14.22
N ALA A 741 -22.48 34.17 -14.39
CA ALA A 741 -23.38 33.85 -13.29
C ALA A 741 -22.70 33.14 -12.11
N ILE A 742 -21.63 32.35 -12.36
CA ILE A 742 -20.81 31.77 -11.28
C ILE A 742 -20.08 32.89 -10.49
N LEU A 743 -19.50 33.85 -11.20
CA LEU A 743 -18.82 34.98 -10.56
C LEU A 743 -19.80 35.87 -9.79
N ASP A 744 -20.97 36.13 -10.36
CA ASP A 744 -22.04 36.90 -9.71
C ASP A 744 -22.55 36.21 -8.44
N ALA A 745 -22.72 34.88 -8.49
CA ALA A 745 -23.10 34.10 -7.30
C ALA A 745 -22.04 34.13 -6.20
N ARG A 746 -20.75 34.11 -6.54
CA ARG A 746 -19.66 34.29 -5.56
C ARG A 746 -19.68 35.69 -4.95
N ALA A 747 -19.98 36.71 -5.74
CA ALA A 747 -20.02 38.11 -5.29
C ALA A 747 -21.14 38.42 -4.29
N LEU A 748 -22.13 37.54 -4.15
CA LEU A 748 -23.15 37.62 -3.07
C LEU A 748 -22.57 37.37 -1.67
N TYR A 749 -21.39 36.77 -1.59
CA TYR A 749 -20.73 36.38 -0.35
C TYR A 749 -19.31 36.97 -0.26
N PRO A 750 -19.18 38.29 -0.17
CA PRO A 750 -17.86 38.97 -0.29
C PRO A 750 -16.91 38.65 0.88
N ASP A 751 -17.45 38.27 2.02
CA ASP A 751 -16.67 37.92 3.22
C ASP A 751 -16.24 36.45 3.27
N SER A 752 -16.77 35.61 2.37
CA SER A 752 -16.44 34.19 2.32
C SER A 752 -15.26 33.92 1.39
N SER A 753 -14.39 33.03 1.86
CA SER A 753 -13.26 32.55 1.06
C SER A 753 -13.69 31.54 -0.01
N LEU A 754 -12.86 31.36 -1.05
CA LEU A 754 -13.09 30.29 -2.03
C LEU A 754 -13.06 28.90 -1.39
N ALA A 755 -12.31 28.73 -0.30
CA ALA A 755 -12.28 27.47 0.44
C ALA A 755 -13.64 27.13 1.04
N GLU A 756 -14.34 28.13 1.61
CA GLU A 756 -15.69 28.00 2.20
C GLU A 756 -16.77 27.88 1.12
N LEU A 757 -16.72 28.73 0.09
CA LEU A 757 -17.69 28.72 -1.01
C LEU A 757 -17.70 27.42 -1.81
N TYR A 758 -16.59 26.66 -1.79
CA TYR A 758 -16.45 25.38 -2.50
C TYR A 758 -16.31 24.19 -1.56
N ASP A 759 -16.63 24.37 -0.29
CA ASP A 759 -16.76 23.25 0.65
C ASP A 759 -17.98 22.39 0.27
N GLU A 760 -17.87 21.09 0.44
CA GLU A 760 -18.90 20.14 0.05
C GLU A 760 -20.26 20.40 0.75
N VAL A 761 -20.19 20.84 2.01
CA VAL A 761 -21.38 21.08 2.86
C VAL A 761 -21.82 22.54 2.81
N LEU A 762 -20.88 23.48 2.72
CA LEU A 762 -21.13 24.93 2.88
C LEU A 762 -21.44 25.65 1.55
N MET A 763 -21.28 24.99 0.40
CA MET A 763 -21.47 25.63 -0.91
C MET A 763 -22.90 26.24 -1.04
N PRO A 764 -23.02 27.56 -1.29
CA PRO A 764 -24.34 28.23 -1.34
C PRO A 764 -25.21 27.72 -2.49
N PRO A 765 -26.56 27.66 -2.29
CA PRO A 765 -27.49 27.18 -3.31
C PRO A 765 -27.42 27.97 -4.63
N GLU A 766 -27.18 29.28 -4.56
CA GLU A 766 -27.03 30.16 -5.74
C GLU A 766 -25.81 29.74 -6.56
N LEU A 767 -24.70 29.45 -5.89
CA LEU A 767 -23.48 29.01 -6.54
C LEU A 767 -23.64 27.61 -7.14
N ILE A 768 -24.33 26.69 -6.41
CA ILE A 768 -24.66 25.34 -6.95
C ILE A 768 -25.49 25.48 -8.22
N ARG A 769 -26.57 26.31 -8.22
CA ARG A 769 -27.43 26.52 -9.40
C ARG A 769 -26.66 27.13 -10.58
N ALA A 770 -25.75 28.08 -10.32
CA ALA A 770 -24.94 28.69 -11.35
C ALA A 770 -24.00 27.67 -11.99
N HIS A 771 -23.33 26.85 -11.19
CA HIS A 771 -22.50 25.76 -11.71
C HIS A 771 -23.30 24.73 -12.51
N GLN A 772 -24.47 24.31 -12.02
CA GLN A 772 -25.33 23.36 -12.74
C GLN A 772 -25.80 23.92 -14.10
N ALA A 773 -26.07 25.24 -14.18
CA ALA A 773 -26.40 25.89 -15.44
C ALA A 773 -25.19 25.90 -16.39
N ASN A 774 -24.00 26.18 -15.87
CA ASN A 774 -22.76 26.15 -16.63
C ASN A 774 -22.41 24.73 -17.11
N ASP A 775 -22.58 23.72 -16.27
CA ASP A 775 -22.39 22.31 -16.62
C ASP A 775 -23.23 21.93 -17.84
N ARG A 776 -24.53 22.26 -17.81
CA ARG A 776 -25.43 22.00 -18.95
C ARG A 776 -25.02 22.72 -20.21
N ALA A 777 -24.54 23.98 -20.10
CA ALA A 777 -24.07 24.74 -21.24
C ALA A 777 -22.81 24.14 -21.86
N VAL A 778 -21.86 23.75 -21.04
CA VAL A 778 -20.61 23.11 -21.49
C VAL A 778 -20.89 21.72 -22.06
N MET A 779 -21.69 20.87 -21.37
CA MET A 779 -22.10 19.56 -21.89
C MET A 779 -22.78 19.66 -23.25
N ALA A 780 -23.65 20.67 -23.46
CA ALA A 780 -24.27 20.90 -24.75
C ALA A 780 -23.26 21.24 -25.85
N ALA A 781 -22.16 21.90 -25.52
CA ALA A 781 -21.09 22.21 -26.48
C ALA A 781 -20.30 20.96 -26.92
N TYR A 782 -20.29 19.90 -26.09
CA TYR A 782 -19.78 18.58 -26.48
C TYR A 782 -20.82 17.69 -27.18
N GLY A 783 -22.08 18.13 -27.28
CA GLY A 783 -23.18 17.28 -27.75
C GLY A 783 -23.73 16.34 -26.68
N PHE A 784 -23.30 16.45 -25.44
CA PHE A 784 -23.81 15.69 -24.31
C PHE A 784 -25.10 16.31 -23.82
N THR A 785 -26.24 15.81 -24.31
CA THR A 785 -27.56 16.36 -24.04
C THR A 785 -28.42 15.38 -23.27
N LYS A 786 -29.57 15.85 -22.72
CA LYS A 786 -30.49 14.99 -22.01
C LYS A 786 -30.91 13.80 -22.90
N GLY A 787 -30.61 12.59 -22.42
CA GLY A 787 -30.86 11.33 -23.13
C GLY A 787 -29.60 10.65 -23.67
N THR A 788 -28.43 11.32 -23.70
CA THR A 788 -27.17 10.67 -23.99
C THR A 788 -26.56 10.07 -22.71
N PRO A 789 -25.78 8.98 -22.79
CA PRO A 789 -25.10 8.38 -21.64
C PRO A 789 -24.19 9.37 -20.90
N GLU A 790 -23.48 10.22 -21.62
CA GLU A 790 -22.53 11.22 -21.10
C GLU A 790 -23.21 12.29 -20.23
N PHE A 791 -24.49 12.55 -20.46
CA PHE A 791 -25.27 13.50 -19.66
C PHE A 791 -25.56 12.98 -18.24
N SER A 792 -25.74 11.68 -18.10
CA SER A 792 -26.17 11.03 -16.86
C SER A 792 -25.05 10.26 -16.13
N SER A 793 -23.95 9.96 -16.82
CA SER A 793 -22.84 9.14 -16.32
C SER A 793 -21.49 9.83 -16.52
N GLU A 794 -20.79 10.08 -15.42
CA GLU A 794 -19.43 10.60 -15.46
C GLU A 794 -18.47 9.63 -16.18
N SER A 795 -18.66 8.32 -15.99
CA SER A 795 -17.84 7.29 -16.68
C SER A 795 -18.03 7.34 -18.20
N ALA A 796 -19.26 7.52 -18.69
CA ALA A 796 -19.52 7.69 -20.12
C ALA A 796 -18.93 9.01 -20.65
N CYS A 797 -19.02 10.09 -19.89
CA CYS A 797 -18.38 11.37 -20.23
C CYS A 797 -16.86 11.20 -20.37
N VAL A 798 -16.21 10.55 -19.42
CA VAL A 798 -14.76 10.26 -19.45
C VAL A 798 -14.41 9.40 -20.65
N ALA A 799 -15.16 8.33 -20.95
CA ALA A 799 -14.90 7.47 -22.10
C ALA A 799 -14.97 8.26 -23.43
N SER A 800 -15.93 9.17 -23.57
CA SER A 800 -16.04 10.04 -24.75
C SER A 800 -14.90 11.05 -24.83
N LEU A 801 -14.48 11.67 -23.71
CA LEU A 801 -13.32 12.57 -23.67
C LEU A 801 -12.01 11.85 -24.00
N MET A 802 -11.81 10.62 -23.53
CA MET A 802 -10.65 9.80 -23.86
C MET A 802 -10.58 9.50 -25.36
N ARG A 803 -11.70 9.14 -25.99
CA ARG A 803 -11.77 8.94 -27.44
C ARG A 803 -11.46 10.23 -28.22
N MET A 804 -12.01 11.37 -27.81
CA MET A 804 -11.67 12.66 -28.40
C MET A 804 -10.17 12.98 -28.25
N TYR A 805 -9.57 12.72 -27.09
CA TYR A 805 -8.15 12.86 -26.89
C TYR A 805 -7.35 11.98 -27.86
N GLN A 806 -7.73 10.71 -28.00
CA GLN A 806 -7.08 9.78 -28.92
C GLN A 806 -7.16 10.25 -30.38
N GLU A 807 -8.32 10.73 -30.81
CA GLU A 807 -8.50 11.29 -32.17
C GLU A 807 -7.64 12.52 -32.42
N LEU A 808 -7.54 13.43 -31.45
CA LEU A 808 -6.72 14.62 -31.55
C LEU A 808 -5.20 14.35 -31.48
N THR A 809 -4.82 13.15 -31.07
CA THR A 809 -3.40 12.75 -30.89
C THR A 809 -2.90 11.78 -31.97
N LYS A 810 -3.81 11.24 -32.81
CA LYS A 810 -3.45 10.50 -34.02
C LYS A 810 -2.85 11.44 -35.06
#